data_c7886b85f99844bf0af89f1cd8259ebe
#
_entry.id   c7886b85f99844bf0af89f1cd8259ebe
#
_cell.length_a   1.000
_cell.length_b   1.000
_cell.length_c   1.000
_cell.angle_alpha   90.00
_cell.angle_beta   90.00
_cell.angle_gamma   90.00
#
_symmetry.space_group_name_H-M   'P 1'
#
loop_
_entity.id
_entity.type
_entity.pdbx_description
1 polymer ?
#
loop_
_entity_poly.entity_id
_entity_poly.type
_entity_poly.pdbx_seq_one_letter_code
_entity_poly.pdbx_strand_id
1 'polypeptide(L)'
;MRGWLFRLSGRPWLIVPLVGILAAAWLILSRAEYDRVSVTTDLSAETTSNLDPLQLIELSLFDWRVSLAKANHPPVSSDLALVAIQDETIERLRHGYPFGEPYGLLLPRFLFGRALRALVDEGVRLVAFDTVLTEERADHPAVEIEPGQFTGSDAFFAEQMRASQRAVLASPLGAPPAALFRSSGVTLGAVDRTVDSDGVTRRVPAFLDHHLLSLPLLRFASRRQLEVRWNGGKQLQFINHLQLETNSLPIGTNGTVLVGLGKSEDSITNLSKGRIELPALATNRVWNMGILMAASRLGLNLASARLVPGFIEVPSTNGLPVRLPVDRSNNLLIAWSLSATEVPVRNFEDVLANDLVRQSNQVSDLPDRWKDKLVLVGSTATGDNLTDRGATPLDKRDYLVAVYLNVANSLIQNRFITRLEVWQEGVLAGLFALLAGVVTWKFRTSVAVFTVLGAGAVYFVAAVLLFIESQLWLPIAHPLGAGLLLSHGVTLAYRTVFEQKERQRVRSVFAKIVSPNVVQELLKAERLGLGGARRRVTVFFADVRGFTEMTDRVQAAAEEHVRTHQLANAEQEAYFDAQAEELLGTVNQYLAAIADVIKARGGTLDKYIGDCVMAFWGAPTTSPRHAVDGVLAAIDAQRAVQRLNDNRAQENARREAENVQRLARGESALPVLSLLALGTGINTGTATVGLMGSDAHIVNYTVFGREVNLASRLEGVSGRSRIIIGEGTFRELETLAPEVAALCRPLEPVTVKGFRQAVKVYEVAWQQGLA
;
A
#
# COMPACT_ATOMS: atom_id res chain seq x y z
N MET A 1 10.90 14.22 11.10
CA MET A 1 10.35 12.88 11.20
C MET A 1 10.69 12.12 12.49
N ARG A 2 11.95 12.07 13.00
CA ARG A 2 12.28 11.35 14.26
C ARG A 2 11.50 11.82 15.50
N GLY A 3 11.24 13.10 15.67
CA GLY A 3 10.53 13.64 16.85
C GLY A 3 9.02 13.36 16.87
N TRP A 4 8.40 13.14 15.69
CA TRP A 4 6.96 12.84 15.58
C TRP A 4 6.67 11.37 15.87
N LEU A 5 7.55 10.47 15.41
CA LEU A 5 7.52 9.04 15.75
C LEU A 5 7.72 8.79 17.26
N PHE A 6 8.50 9.63 17.94
CA PHE A 6 8.69 9.54 19.39
C PHE A 6 7.44 9.93 20.20
N ARG A 7 6.62 10.87 19.68
CA ARG A 7 5.33 11.22 20.31
C ARG A 7 4.23 10.18 20.09
N LEU A 8 4.28 9.44 18.98
CA LEU A 8 3.38 8.32 18.71
C LEU A 8 3.67 7.10 19.59
N SER A 9 4.90 6.92 20.08
CA SER A 9 5.26 5.83 20.98
C SER A 9 4.54 5.87 22.34
N GLY A 10 4.01 7.02 22.73
CA GLY A 10 3.20 7.17 23.94
C GLY A 10 1.69 6.92 23.75
N ARG A 11 1.22 6.79 22.49
CA ARG A 11 -0.20 6.59 22.16
C ARG A 11 -0.35 5.59 21.01
N PRO A 12 -0.07 4.33 21.24
CA PRO A 12 -0.01 3.31 20.19
C PRO A 12 -1.33 3.12 19.44
N TRP A 13 -2.48 3.43 20.04
CA TRP A 13 -3.80 3.36 19.41
C TRP A 13 -3.98 4.34 18.24
N LEU A 14 -3.15 5.40 18.10
CA LEU A 14 -3.19 6.35 16.98
C LEU A 14 -2.66 5.76 15.67
N ILE A 15 -1.91 4.67 15.71
CA ILE A 15 -1.41 4.00 14.50
C ILE A 15 -2.52 3.37 13.68
N VAL A 16 -3.53 2.80 14.35
CA VAL A 16 -4.67 2.14 13.69
C VAL A 16 -5.40 3.09 12.70
N PRO A 17 -5.90 4.28 13.14
CA PRO A 17 -6.54 5.20 12.20
C PRO A 17 -5.59 5.77 11.15
N LEU A 18 -4.30 5.97 11.48
CA LEU A 18 -3.31 6.46 10.53
C LEU A 18 -3.11 5.49 9.36
N VAL A 19 -2.96 4.20 9.63
CA VAL A 19 -2.83 3.15 8.60
C VAL A 19 -4.09 3.09 7.74
N GLY A 20 -5.27 3.23 8.35
CA GLY A 20 -6.55 3.30 7.64
C GLY A 20 -6.64 4.48 6.67
N ILE A 21 -6.22 5.67 7.10
CA ILE A 21 -6.19 6.87 6.26
C ILE A 21 -5.22 6.68 5.09
N LEU A 22 -4.02 6.13 5.34
CA LEU A 22 -3.03 5.88 4.29
C LEU A 22 -3.51 4.85 3.26
N ALA A 23 -4.17 3.79 3.70
CA ALA A 23 -4.75 2.78 2.82
C ALA A 23 -5.87 3.37 1.95
N ALA A 24 -6.76 4.17 2.52
CA ALA A 24 -7.81 4.87 1.79
C ALA A 24 -7.24 5.88 0.78
N ALA A 25 -6.23 6.67 1.17
CA ALA A 25 -5.57 7.62 0.30
C ALA A 25 -4.86 6.92 -0.88
N TRP A 26 -4.19 5.82 -0.62
CA TRP A 26 -3.54 5.03 -1.68
C TRP A 26 -4.55 4.55 -2.72
N LEU A 27 -5.68 3.97 -2.28
CA LEU A 27 -6.74 3.54 -3.21
C LEU A 27 -7.26 4.71 -4.05
N ILE A 28 -7.55 5.86 -3.42
CA ILE A 28 -8.07 7.04 -4.11
C ILE A 28 -7.08 7.53 -5.18
N LEU A 29 -5.78 7.57 -4.87
CA LEU A 29 -4.75 8.00 -5.80
C LEU A 29 -4.57 7.01 -6.94
N SER A 30 -4.47 5.72 -6.65
CA SER A 30 -4.35 4.64 -7.64
C SER A 30 -5.53 4.62 -8.61
N ARG A 31 -6.75 4.82 -8.07
CA ARG A 31 -7.95 4.91 -8.90
C ARG A 31 -7.98 6.16 -9.77
N ALA A 32 -7.58 7.32 -9.23
CA ALA A 32 -7.54 8.56 -9.99
C ALA A 32 -6.53 8.48 -11.15
N GLU A 33 -5.43 7.77 -10.97
CA GLU A 33 -4.45 7.51 -12.02
C GLU A 33 -5.00 6.59 -13.10
N TYR A 34 -5.65 5.49 -12.72
CA TYR A 34 -6.33 4.58 -13.65
C TYR A 34 -7.36 5.32 -14.52
N ASP A 35 -8.20 6.17 -13.90
CA ASP A 35 -9.21 6.94 -14.61
C ASP A 35 -8.59 8.01 -15.57
N ARG A 36 -7.38 8.51 -15.28
CA ARG A 36 -6.66 9.44 -16.17
C ARG A 36 -6.06 8.74 -17.39
N VAL A 37 -5.37 7.62 -17.18
CA VAL A 37 -4.66 6.88 -18.23
C VAL A 37 -5.61 6.35 -19.28
N SER A 38 -6.81 5.98 -18.88
CA SER A 38 -7.85 5.45 -19.78
C SER A 38 -8.49 6.49 -20.72
N VAL A 39 -8.11 7.75 -20.64
CA VAL A 39 -8.64 8.83 -21.51
C VAL A 39 -7.79 9.05 -22.76
N THR A 40 -6.57 8.55 -22.81
CA THR A 40 -5.68 8.72 -23.96
C THR A 40 -6.03 7.72 -25.06
N THR A 41 -6.82 8.20 -26.04
CA THR A 41 -7.19 7.46 -27.28
C THR A 41 -6.07 7.37 -28.31
N ASP A 42 -4.86 7.76 -27.97
CA ASP A 42 -3.74 7.78 -28.91
C ASP A 42 -3.06 6.41 -28.98
N LEU A 43 -3.35 5.65 -30.04
CA LEU A 43 -2.77 4.34 -30.34
C LEU A 43 -1.23 4.37 -30.55
N SER A 44 -0.62 5.55 -30.59
CA SER A 44 0.83 5.74 -30.82
C SER A 44 1.64 6.00 -29.53
N ALA A 45 0.99 6.25 -28.40
CA ALA A 45 1.70 6.42 -27.14
C ALA A 45 1.81 5.06 -26.42
N GLU A 46 2.99 4.46 -26.51
CA GLU A 46 3.44 3.45 -25.53
C GLU A 46 3.50 4.09 -24.13
N THR A 47 2.34 4.47 -23.58
CA THR A 47 2.24 4.81 -22.17
C THR A 47 2.23 3.52 -21.38
N THR A 48 3.41 2.95 -21.15
CA THR A 48 3.65 2.07 -20.03
C THR A 48 3.43 2.88 -18.75
N SER A 49 2.17 3.14 -18.44
CA SER A 49 1.82 3.68 -17.13
C SER A 49 2.18 2.59 -16.11
N ASN A 50 3.04 2.94 -15.17
CA ASN A 50 3.34 2.11 -14.00
C ASN A 50 2.07 2.01 -13.14
N LEU A 51 1.13 1.15 -13.53
CA LEU A 51 -0.02 0.88 -12.70
C LEU A 51 0.44 0.31 -11.36
N ASP A 52 -0.25 0.72 -10.33
CA ASP A 52 -0.15 0.12 -9.00
C ASP A 52 -0.40 -1.41 -9.12
N PRO A 53 0.47 -2.26 -8.56
CA PRO A 53 0.29 -3.71 -8.57
C PRO A 53 -1.08 -4.18 -8.08
N LEU A 54 -1.68 -3.51 -7.10
CA LEU A 54 -3.03 -3.83 -6.63
C LEU A 54 -4.09 -3.51 -7.68
N GLN A 55 -3.88 -2.46 -8.49
CA GLN A 55 -4.78 -2.15 -9.60
C GLN A 55 -4.73 -3.21 -10.69
N LEU A 56 -3.55 -3.73 -11.03
CA LEU A 56 -3.40 -4.83 -11.99
C LEU A 56 -4.10 -6.11 -11.50
N ILE A 57 -3.96 -6.43 -10.21
CA ILE A 57 -4.67 -7.53 -9.58
C ILE A 57 -6.19 -7.30 -9.65
N GLU A 58 -6.67 -6.07 -9.38
CA GLU A 58 -8.10 -5.74 -9.45
C GLU A 58 -8.67 -5.94 -10.86
N LEU A 59 -7.93 -5.52 -11.91
CA LEU A 59 -8.34 -5.73 -13.30
C LEU A 59 -8.38 -7.22 -13.66
N SER A 60 -7.40 -8.01 -13.23
CA SER A 60 -7.40 -9.47 -13.43
C SER A 60 -8.56 -10.15 -12.70
N LEU A 61 -8.88 -9.69 -11.48
CA LEU A 61 -10.05 -10.16 -10.72
C LEU A 61 -11.37 -9.74 -11.36
N PHE A 62 -11.40 -8.58 -12.02
CA PHE A 62 -12.55 -8.16 -12.80
C PHE A 62 -12.81 -9.11 -13.97
N ASP A 63 -11.79 -9.40 -14.79
CA ASP A 63 -11.90 -10.28 -15.94
C ASP A 63 -12.33 -11.71 -15.53
N TRP A 64 -11.76 -12.20 -14.43
CA TRP A 64 -12.18 -13.48 -13.84
C TRP A 64 -13.65 -13.48 -13.41
N ARG A 65 -14.13 -12.41 -12.75
CA ARG A 65 -15.55 -12.26 -12.36
C ARG A 65 -16.47 -12.18 -13.58
N VAL A 66 -16.04 -11.47 -14.63
CA VAL A 66 -16.77 -11.42 -15.90
C VAL A 66 -16.91 -12.81 -16.52
N SER A 67 -15.83 -13.58 -16.59
CA SER A 67 -15.86 -14.95 -17.10
C SER A 67 -16.78 -15.87 -16.26
N LEU A 68 -16.76 -15.71 -14.93
CA LEU A 68 -17.62 -16.45 -14.03
C LEU A 68 -19.10 -16.02 -14.16
N ALA A 69 -19.35 -14.72 -14.29
CA ALA A 69 -20.69 -14.17 -14.46
C ALA A 69 -21.30 -14.59 -15.81
N LYS A 70 -20.49 -14.73 -16.87
CA LYS A 70 -20.96 -15.17 -18.19
C LYS A 70 -21.72 -16.50 -18.11
N ALA A 71 -21.25 -17.44 -17.31
CA ALA A 71 -21.90 -18.75 -17.14
C ALA A 71 -23.30 -18.68 -16.49
N ASN A 72 -23.59 -17.57 -15.77
CA ASN A 72 -24.83 -17.34 -15.05
C ASN A 72 -25.70 -16.25 -15.69
N HIS A 73 -25.31 -15.73 -16.88
CA HIS A 73 -26.10 -14.72 -17.58
C HIS A 73 -27.29 -15.32 -18.33
N PRO A 74 -28.37 -14.52 -18.50
CA PRO A 74 -29.43 -14.90 -19.40
C PRO A 74 -28.88 -15.09 -20.83
N PRO A 75 -29.55 -15.92 -21.66
CA PRO A 75 -29.13 -16.13 -23.03
C PRO A 75 -29.03 -14.79 -23.78
N VAL A 76 -28.13 -14.71 -24.74
CA VAL A 76 -27.95 -13.57 -25.62
C VAL A 76 -29.30 -13.15 -26.23
N SER A 77 -29.53 -11.86 -26.33
CA SER A 77 -30.78 -11.38 -26.97
C SER A 77 -30.94 -11.95 -28.36
N SER A 78 -32.07 -12.56 -28.58
CA SER A 78 -32.41 -13.10 -29.91
C SER A 78 -32.54 -12.00 -30.98
N ASP A 79 -32.58 -10.75 -30.61
CA ASP A 79 -32.67 -9.61 -31.53
C ASP A 79 -31.34 -9.33 -32.27
N LEU A 80 -30.21 -9.80 -31.74
CA LEU A 80 -28.88 -9.56 -32.28
C LEU A 80 -28.49 -10.67 -33.30
N ALA A 81 -27.79 -10.25 -34.36
CA ALA A 81 -27.19 -11.17 -35.32
C ALA A 81 -25.92 -10.53 -35.95
N LEU A 82 -25.05 -11.40 -36.45
CA LEU A 82 -23.79 -11.00 -37.11
C LEU A 82 -23.76 -11.50 -38.56
N VAL A 83 -23.46 -10.59 -39.48
CA VAL A 83 -23.03 -10.96 -40.85
C VAL A 83 -21.53 -10.82 -40.87
N ALA A 84 -20.86 -11.97 -40.94
CA ALA A 84 -19.40 -12.05 -40.80
C ALA A 84 -18.70 -12.03 -42.16
N ILE A 85 -17.68 -11.21 -42.28
CA ILE A 85 -16.70 -11.25 -43.37
C ILE A 85 -15.52 -12.09 -42.86
N GLN A 86 -15.47 -13.35 -43.31
CA GLN A 86 -14.48 -14.35 -42.91
C GLN A 86 -13.40 -14.54 -43.97
N ASP A 87 -12.35 -15.27 -43.65
CA ASP A 87 -11.32 -15.64 -44.64
C ASP A 87 -11.91 -16.40 -45.81
N GLU A 88 -12.88 -17.30 -45.55
CA GLU A 88 -13.62 -18.02 -46.54
C GLU A 88 -14.47 -17.11 -47.46
N THR A 89 -15.08 -16.05 -46.87
CA THR A 89 -15.80 -15.02 -47.62
C THR A 89 -14.89 -14.35 -48.66
N ILE A 90 -13.67 -13.94 -48.23
CA ILE A 90 -12.70 -13.30 -49.08
C ILE A 90 -12.27 -14.22 -50.23
N GLU A 91 -12.03 -15.50 -49.91
CA GLU A 91 -11.61 -16.51 -50.88
C GLU A 91 -12.72 -16.78 -51.93
N ARG A 92 -13.96 -16.96 -51.47
CA ARG A 92 -15.12 -17.17 -52.35
C ARG A 92 -15.36 -15.97 -53.27
N LEU A 93 -15.30 -14.75 -52.72
CA LEU A 93 -15.43 -13.52 -53.52
C LEU A 93 -14.27 -13.37 -54.54
N ARG A 94 -13.05 -13.77 -54.17
CA ARG A 94 -11.89 -13.79 -55.05
C ARG A 94 -12.07 -14.77 -56.24
N HIS A 95 -12.80 -15.87 -56.02
CA HIS A 95 -13.12 -16.84 -57.06
C HIS A 95 -14.41 -16.49 -57.85
N GLY A 96 -14.98 -15.29 -57.58
CA GLY A 96 -16.13 -14.79 -58.32
C GLY A 96 -17.50 -15.16 -57.78
N TYR A 97 -17.58 -15.88 -56.64
CA TYR A 97 -18.88 -16.20 -56.06
C TYR A 97 -19.46 -14.94 -55.37
N PRO A 98 -20.78 -14.67 -55.48
CA PRO A 98 -21.80 -15.35 -56.30
C PRO A 98 -22.01 -14.72 -57.69
N PHE A 99 -21.26 -13.69 -58.05
CA PHE A 99 -21.53 -12.87 -59.25
C PHE A 99 -20.78 -13.30 -60.51
N GLY A 100 -19.86 -14.23 -60.45
CA GLY A 100 -19.03 -14.69 -61.54
C GLY A 100 -17.79 -13.82 -61.79
N GLU A 101 -17.64 -12.69 -61.09
CA GLU A 101 -16.51 -11.77 -61.20
C GLU A 101 -15.62 -11.80 -59.94
N PRO A 102 -14.30 -11.91 -60.09
CA PRO A 102 -13.39 -11.95 -58.98
C PRO A 102 -13.21 -10.58 -58.32
N TYR A 103 -13.27 -10.51 -56.99
CA TYR A 103 -13.05 -9.29 -56.20
C TYR A 103 -11.78 -9.41 -55.38
N GLY A 104 -11.05 -8.29 -55.26
CA GLY A 104 -9.85 -8.23 -54.45
C GLY A 104 -10.13 -8.14 -52.94
N LEU A 105 -9.06 -7.99 -52.20
CA LEU A 105 -9.12 -7.87 -50.72
C LEU A 105 -9.93 -6.63 -50.27
N LEU A 106 -9.81 -5.51 -51.01
CA LEU A 106 -10.62 -4.32 -50.79
C LEU A 106 -11.97 -4.52 -51.55
N LEU A 107 -12.96 -4.97 -50.79
CA LEU A 107 -14.27 -5.26 -51.33
C LEU A 107 -14.95 -4.01 -51.92
N PRO A 108 -15.45 -4.06 -53.17
CA PRO A 108 -16.23 -3.00 -53.75
C PRO A 108 -17.44 -2.65 -52.90
N ARG A 109 -17.70 -1.34 -52.70
CA ARG A 109 -18.72 -0.89 -51.77
C ARG A 109 -20.14 -1.17 -52.19
N PHE A 110 -20.37 -1.44 -53.50
CA PHE A 110 -21.67 -1.90 -53.97
C PHE A 110 -22.04 -3.24 -53.37
N LEU A 111 -21.10 -4.11 -52.97
CA LEU A 111 -21.40 -5.35 -52.28
C LEU A 111 -22.08 -5.09 -50.93
N PHE A 112 -21.60 -4.08 -50.19
CA PHE A 112 -22.24 -3.64 -48.96
C PHE A 112 -23.64 -3.04 -49.24
N GLY A 113 -23.83 -2.36 -50.34
CA GLY A 113 -25.15 -1.88 -50.81
C GLY A 113 -26.11 -3.01 -51.11
N ARG A 114 -25.65 -4.06 -51.84
CA ARG A 114 -26.44 -5.26 -52.09
C ARG A 114 -26.79 -6.03 -50.82
N ALA A 115 -25.83 -6.18 -49.92
CA ALA A 115 -26.08 -6.81 -48.60
C ALA A 115 -27.10 -6.01 -47.79
N LEU A 116 -27.00 -4.70 -47.77
CA LEU A 116 -28.01 -3.85 -47.10
C LEU A 116 -29.39 -4.02 -47.68
N ARG A 117 -29.52 -4.05 -49.02
CA ARG A 117 -30.77 -4.25 -49.71
C ARG A 117 -31.39 -5.62 -49.36
N ALA A 118 -30.61 -6.69 -49.49
CA ALA A 118 -31.07 -8.04 -49.13
C ALA A 118 -31.60 -8.12 -47.67
N LEU A 119 -30.88 -7.56 -46.74
CA LEU A 119 -31.26 -7.56 -45.31
C LEU A 119 -32.53 -6.70 -45.07
N VAL A 120 -32.65 -5.55 -45.75
CA VAL A 120 -33.83 -4.68 -45.65
C VAL A 120 -35.08 -5.36 -46.24
N ASP A 121 -34.93 -6.04 -47.37
CA ASP A 121 -36.00 -6.80 -48.02
C ASP A 121 -36.48 -8.00 -47.15
N GLU A 122 -35.59 -8.51 -46.27
CA GLU A 122 -35.94 -9.53 -45.29
C GLU A 122 -36.49 -8.95 -43.97
N GLY A 123 -36.75 -7.66 -43.91
CA GLY A 123 -37.41 -7.00 -42.77
C GLY A 123 -36.50 -6.71 -41.58
N VAL A 124 -35.17 -6.63 -41.79
CA VAL A 124 -34.24 -6.21 -40.71
C VAL A 124 -34.66 -4.88 -40.12
N ARG A 125 -34.47 -4.72 -38.81
CA ARG A 125 -34.77 -3.47 -38.13
C ARG A 125 -33.66 -2.42 -38.35
N LEU A 126 -32.40 -2.84 -38.22
CA LEU A 126 -31.23 -1.98 -38.39
C LEU A 126 -30.04 -2.81 -38.85
N VAL A 127 -29.22 -2.26 -39.76
CA VAL A 127 -27.94 -2.82 -40.16
C VAL A 127 -26.82 -1.84 -39.78
N ALA A 128 -25.90 -2.27 -38.95
CA ALA A 128 -24.72 -1.53 -38.58
C ALA A 128 -23.50 -2.10 -39.31
N PHE A 129 -22.73 -1.25 -39.98
CA PHE A 129 -21.52 -1.61 -40.70
C PHE A 129 -20.30 -1.19 -39.91
N ASP A 130 -19.54 -2.17 -39.41
CA ASP A 130 -18.24 -1.97 -38.78
C ASP A 130 -17.14 -1.90 -39.86
N THR A 131 -17.31 -0.97 -40.76
CA THR A 131 -16.39 -0.73 -41.90
C THR A 131 -16.15 0.76 -42.00
N VAL A 132 -14.87 1.15 -41.97
CA VAL A 132 -14.45 2.54 -42.03
C VAL A 132 -14.33 2.98 -43.49
N LEU A 133 -15.09 4.00 -43.90
CA LEU A 133 -15.20 4.49 -45.26
C LEU A 133 -14.82 5.97 -45.35
N THR A 134 -13.55 6.30 -45.11
CA THR A 134 -13.06 7.68 -45.00
C THR A 134 -12.93 8.39 -46.35
N GLU A 135 -12.80 7.69 -47.44
CA GLU A 135 -12.61 8.22 -48.78
C GLU A 135 -13.48 7.53 -49.83
N GLU A 136 -13.72 8.23 -50.94
CA GLU A 136 -14.44 7.66 -52.08
C GLU A 136 -13.48 6.85 -52.95
N ARG A 137 -13.94 5.78 -53.55
CA ARG A 137 -13.14 4.83 -54.34
C ARG A 137 -13.64 4.78 -55.80
N ALA A 138 -13.08 5.69 -56.61
CA ALA A 138 -13.39 5.74 -58.05
C ALA A 138 -12.84 4.53 -58.82
N ASP A 139 -11.91 3.76 -58.23
CA ASP A 139 -11.31 2.55 -58.77
C ASP A 139 -12.20 1.30 -58.64
N HIS A 140 -13.30 1.37 -57.87
CA HIS A 140 -14.24 0.28 -57.74
C HIS A 140 -15.12 0.18 -58.99
N PRO A 141 -15.50 -1.06 -59.42
CA PRO A 141 -16.33 -1.27 -60.57
C PRO A 141 -17.70 -0.59 -60.48
N ALA A 142 -18.16 -0.04 -61.59
CA ALA A 142 -19.52 0.48 -61.67
C ALA A 142 -20.57 -0.63 -61.64
N VAL A 143 -21.74 -0.32 -61.13
CA VAL A 143 -22.86 -1.26 -60.98
C VAL A 143 -23.95 -0.93 -62.00
N GLU A 144 -24.41 -1.89 -62.72
CA GLU A 144 -25.61 -1.78 -63.56
C GLU A 144 -26.85 -1.79 -62.69
N ILE A 145 -27.61 -0.70 -62.73
CA ILE A 145 -28.88 -0.54 -61.96
C ILE A 145 -30.08 -0.93 -62.80
N GLU A 146 -30.05 -0.53 -64.08
CA GLU A 146 -31.02 -0.92 -65.12
C GLU A 146 -30.25 -1.24 -66.38
N PRO A 147 -30.82 -2.00 -67.33
CA PRO A 147 -30.14 -2.33 -68.56
C PRO A 147 -29.53 -1.10 -69.26
N GLY A 148 -28.19 -1.03 -69.31
CA GLY A 148 -27.42 0.08 -69.88
C GLY A 148 -27.20 1.31 -68.99
N GLN A 149 -27.71 1.32 -67.75
CA GLN A 149 -27.49 2.38 -66.77
C GLN A 149 -26.51 1.94 -65.70
N PHE A 150 -25.35 2.59 -65.61
CA PHE A 150 -24.30 2.31 -64.64
C PHE A 150 -24.18 3.41 -63.60
N THR A 151 -23.98 3.06 -62.36
CA THR A 151 -23.65 3.98 -61.27
C THR A 151 -22.36 3.55 -60.60
N GLY A 152 -21.62 4.51 -60.01
CA GLY A 152 -20.41 4.20 -59.23
C GLY A 152 -20.72 3.35 -57.97
N SER A 153 -19.80 2.51 -57.65
CA SER A 153 -19.90 1.57 -56.48
C SER A 153 -20.30 2.30 -55.17
N ASP A 154 -19.64 3.46 -54.90
CA ASP A 154 -19.91 4.26 -53.69
C ASP A 154 -21.28 4.93 -53.75
N ALA A 155 -21.65 5.48 -54.95
CA ALA A 155 -22.94 6.11 -55.14
C ALA A 155 -24.10 5.12 -55.01
N PHE A 156 -23.94 3.88 -55.48
CA PHE A 156 -24.90 2.81 -55.25
C PHE A 156 -25.12 2.53 -53.78
N PHE A 157 -24.04 2.37 -53.01
CA PHE A 157 -24.16 2.11 -51.56
C PHE A 157 -24.81 3.28 -50.84
N ALA A 158 -24.40 4.50 -51.14
CA ALA A 158 -25.01 5.71 -50.56
C ALA A 158 -26.52 5.81 -50.89
N GLU A 159 -26.95 5.38 -52.09
CA GLU A 159 -28.38 5.32 -52.47
C GLU A 159 -29.14 4.30 -51.67
N GLN A 160 -28.59 3.05 -51.51
CA GLN A 160 -29.25 2.02 -50.66
C GLN A 160 -29.38 2.49 -49.20
N MET A 161 -28.39 3.18 -48.64
CA MET A 161 -28.48 3.77 -47.30
C MET A 161 -29.59 4.83 -47.21
N ARG A 162 -29.67 5.71 -48.26
CA ARG A 162 -30.73 6.73 -48.32
C ARG A 162 -32.12 6.11 -48.43
N ALA A 163 -32.27 5.12 -49.25
CA ALA A 163 -33.57 4.46 -49.49
C ALA A 163 -34.06 3.71 -48.25
N SER A 164 -33.17 2.99 -47.61
CA SER A 164 -33.53 2.13 -46.44
C SER A 164 -33.75 2.91 -45.16
N GLN A 165 -33.02 3.98 -44.88
CA GLN A 165 -32.98 4.71 -43.61
C GLN A 165 -32.74 3.80 -42.38
N ARG A 166 -32.17 2.60 -42.61
CA ARG A 166 -31.91 1.56 -41.59
C ARG A 166 -30.43 1.24 -41.40
N ALA A 167 -29.54 2.03 -42.00
CA ALA A 167 -28.12 1.80 -41.93
C ALA A 167 -27.45 2.68 -40.83
N VAL A 168 -26.48 2.09 -40.14
CA VAL A 168 -25.52 2.79 -39.27
C VAL A 168 -24.13 2.53 -39.84
N LEU A 169 -23.33 3.56 -39.99
CA LEU A 169 -21.98 3.46 -40.56
C LEU A 169 -20.93 3.83 -39.50
N ALA A 170 -19.84 3.03 -39.44
CA ALA A 170 -18.71 3.28 -38.55
C ALA A 170 -18.09 4.67 -38.78
N SER A 171 -17.88 5.40 -37.69
CA SER A 171 -17.29 6.74 -37.71
C SER A 171 -16.27 6.87 -36.57
N PRO A 172 -15.01 6.50 -36.81
CA PRO A 172 -13.94 6.71 -35.83
C PRO A 172 -13.68 8.19 -35.60
N LEU A 173 -13.19 8.56 -34.41
CA LEU A 173 -12.77 9.90 -34.10
C LEU A 173 -11.63 10.34 -35.00
N GLY A 174 -11.78 11.50 -35.62
CA GLY A 174 -10.75 12.05 -36.59
C GLY A 174 -10.76 11.43 -38.00
N ALA A 175 -11.51 10.34 -38.22
CA ALA A 175 -11.62 9.69 -39.55
C ALA A 175 -13.10 9.42 -39.91
N PRO A 176 -13.92 10.46 -40.04
CA PRO A 176 -15.35 10.30 -40.39
C PRO A 176 -15.51 9.76 -41.82
N PRO A 177 -16.64 9.08 -42.10
CA PRO A 177 -16.94 8.62 -43.45
C PRO A 177 -16.92 9.76 -44.48
N ALA A 178 -16.62 9.42 -45.76
CA ALA A 178 -16.61 10.37 -46.87
C ALA A 178 -17.92 11.19 -46.99
N ALA A 179 -17.82 12.36 -47.55
CA ALA A 179 -18.97 13.28 -47.62
C ALA A 179 -20.18 12.69 -48.36
N LEU A 180 -19.94 11.86 -49.37
CA LEU A 180 -20.98 11.18 -50.13
C LEU A 180 -21.89 10.32 -49.18
N PHE A 181 -21.27 9.50 -48.31
CA PHE A 181 -22.00 8.64 -47.38
C PHE A 181 -22.73 9.46 -46.31
N ARG A 182 -22.06 10.50 -45.78
CA ARG A 182 -22.69 11.40 -44.78
C ARG A 182 -23.91 12.13 -45.34
N SER A 183 -23.87 12.49 -46.64
CA SER A 183 -24.97 13.18 -47.31
C SER A 183 -26.17 12.28 -47.61
N SER A 184 -26.03 10.96 -47.51
CA SER A 184 -27.13 9.99 -47.68
C SER A 184 -28.15 10.03 -46.52
N GLY A 185 -27.85 10.70 -45.42
CA GLY A 185 -28.67 10.73 -44.21
C GLY A 185 -28.46 9.53 -43.29
N VAL A 186 -27.39 8.74 -43.53
CA VAL A 186 -27.01 7.60 -42.72
C VAL A 186 -26.69 8.02 -41.27
N THR A 187 -27.07 7.23 -40.32
CA THR A 187 -26.67 7.41 -38.92
C THR A 187 -25.20 7.04 -38.73
N LEU A 188 -24.41 7.88 -38.08
CA LEU A 188 -23.02 7.60 -37.76
C LEU A 188 -22.91 6.94 -36.39
N GLY A 189 -22.13 5.86 -36.29
CA GLY A 189 -21.86 5.14 -35.06
C GLY A 189 -20.40 5.19 -34.67
N ALA A 190 -20.08 5.68 -33.48
CA ALA A 190 -18.73 5.70 -32.95
C ALA A 190 -18.25 4.25 -32.73
N VAL A 191 -17.06 3.95 -33.23
CA VAL A 191 -16.41 2.64 -33.16
C VAL A 191 -15.14 2.67 -32.32
N ASP A 192 -14.83 3.82 -31.75
CA ASP A 192 -13.70 3.95 -30.83
C ASP A 192 -13.94 3.19 -29.53
N ARG A 193 -12.86 2.70 -28.98
CA ARG A 193 -12.85 1.94 -27.74
C ARG A 193 -11.79 2.47 -26.80
N THR A 194 -12.01 2.29 -25.52
CA THR A 194 -11.03 2.61 -24.50
C THR A 194 -10.29 1.34 -24.12
N VAL A 195 -9.01 1.28 -24.46
CA VAL A 195 -8.13 0.18 -24.08
C VAL A 195 -7.48 0.54 -22.76
N ASP A 196 -7.61 -0.35 -21.77
CA ASP A 196 -6.97 -0.17 -20.47
C ASP A 196 -5.45 -0.38 -20.60
N SER A 197 -4.67 0.08 -19.63
CA SER A 197 -3.21 0.03 -19.64
C SER A 197 -2.60 -1.38 -19.69
N ASP A 198 -3.40 -2.42 -19.40
CA ASP A 198 -3.03 -3.83 -19.58
C ASP A 198 -3.37 -4.36 -20.99
N GLY A 199 -3.81 -3.50 -21.89
CA GLY A 199 -4.17 -3.85 -23.27
C GLY A 199 -5.58 -4.42 -23.46
N VAL A 200 -6.38 -4.52 -22.39
CA VAL A 200 -7.73 -5.13 -22.42
C VAL A 200 -8.80 -4.08 -22.64
N THR A 201 -9.75 -4.34 -23.54
CA THR A 201 -10.91 -3.48 -23.77
C THR A 201 -12.03 -3.82 -22.80
N ARG A 202 -12.26 -2.96 -21.79
CA ARG A 202 -13.35 -3.12 -20.81
C ARG A 202 -14.41 -2.02 -20.91
N ARG A 203 -14.09 -0.94 -21.61
CA ARG A 203 -14.91 0.28 -21.69
C ARG A 203 -15.02 0.78 -23.11
N VAL A 204 -16.09 1.49 -23.39
CA VAL A 204 -16.28 2.25 -24.62
C VAL A 204 -16.79 3.65 -24.30
N PRO A 205 -16.43 4.67 -25.07
CA PRO A 205 -17.09 5.94 -24.98
C PRO A 205 -18.57 5.78 -25.37
N ALA A 206 -19.48 6.30 -24.55
CA ALA A 206 -20.92 6.26 -24.84
C ALA A 206 -21.23 7.10 -26.09
N PHE A 207 -20.50 8.17 -26.28
CA PHE A 207 -20.54 9.00 -27.47
C PHE A 207 -19.20 9.74 -27.63
N LEU A 208 -18.96 10.23 -28.85
CA LEU A 208 -17.85 11.13 -29.18
C LEU A 208 -18.39 12.38 -29.83
N ASP A 209 -17.84 13.53 -29.49
CA ASP A 209 -18.18 14.79 -30.12
C ASP A 209 -17.22 15.03 -31.30
N HIS A 210 -17.68 14.77 -32.51
CA HIS A 210 -16.93 14.95 -33.73
C HIS A 210 -17.00 16.42 -34.17
N HIS A 211 -15.87 17.06 -34.31
CA HIS A 211 -15.76 18.38 -34.92
C HIS A 211 -15.59 18.20 -36.42
N LEU A 212 -16.67 18.38 -37.14
CA LEU A 212 -16.68 18.23 -38.58
C LEU A 212 -16.77 19.61 -39.26
N LEU A 213 -16.23 19.72 -40.48
CA LEU A 213 -16.48 20.91 -41.30
C LEU A 213 -17.98 21.12 -41.49
N SER A 214 -18.45 22.33 -41.27
CA SER A 214 -19.90 22.61 -41.30
C SER A 214 -20.47 22.42 -42.71
N LEU A 215 -21.72 21.97 -42.80
CA LEU A 215 -22.40 21.84 -44.12
C LEU A 215 -22.51 23.15 -44.90
N PRO A 216 -22.81 24.31 -44.28
CA PRO A 216 -22.75 25.58 -45.00
C PRO A 216 -21.41 25.88 -45.62
N LEU A 217 -20.29 25.61 -44.89
CA LEU A 217 -18.95 25.79 -45.35
C LEU A 217 -18.61 24.84 -46.54
N LEU A 218 -18.95 23.55 -46.39
CA LEU A 218 -18.76 22.56 -47.43
C LEU A 218 -19.55 22.88 -48.69
N ARG A 219 -20.80 23.31 -48.59
CA ARG A 219 -21.61 23.78 -49.73
C ARG A 219 -21.04 25.03 -50.40
N PHE A 220 -20.52 25.97 -49.64
CA PHE A 220 -19.83 27.15 -50.17
C PHE A 220 -18.57 26.75 -50.96
N ALA A 221 -17.75 25.89 -50.41
CA ALA A 221 -16.52 25.40 -51.03
C ALA A 221 -16.81 24.59 -52.31
N SER A 222 -17.75 23.65 -52.26
CA SER A 222 -18.14 22.82 -53.40
C SER A 222 -18.65 23.66 -54.59
N ARG A 223 -19.45 24.68 -54.36
CA ARG A 223 -19.91 25.60 -55.42
C ARG A 223 -18.79 26.37 -56.13
N ARG A 224 -17.61 26.40 -55.51
CA ARG A 224 -16.41 27.08 -56.01
C ARG A 224 -15.29 26.14 -56.43
N GLN A 225 -15.56 24.84 -56.43
CA GLN A 225 -14.61 23.78 -56.74
C GLN A 225 -13.36 23.83 -55.84
N LEU A 226 -13.56 24.18 -54.55
CA LEU A 226 -12.51 24.22 -53.53
C LEU A 226 -12.62 23.01 -52.62
N GLU A 227 -11.50 22.42 -52.28
CA GLU A 227 -11.39 21.50 -51.19
C GLU A 227 -11.11 22.25 -49.90
N VAL A 228 -11.77 21.88 -48.80
CA VAL A 228 -11.51 22.45 -47.46
C VAL A 228 -10.94 21.38 -46.56
N ARG A 229 -9.77 21.68 -45.99
CA ARG A 229 -9.12 20.82 -44.99
C ARG A 229 -9.01 21.53 -43.66
N TRP A 230 -9.21 20.75 -42.59
CA TRP A 230 -8.98 21.21 -41.23
C TRP A 230 -8.13 20.18 -40.46
N ASN A 231 -6.96 20.60 -39.97
CA ASN A 231 -5.97 19.75 -39.33
C ASN A 231 -5.99 19.92 -37.78
N GLY A 232 -7.18 20.14 -37.17
CA GLY A 232 -7.32 20.29 -35.71
C GLY A 232 -6.87 21.64 -35.13
N GLY A 233 -6.33 22.57 -35.97
CA GLY A 233 -5.85 23.89 -35.57
C GLY A 233 -6.91 25.00 -35.64
N LYS A 234 -6.48 26.25 -35.39
CA LYS A 234 -7.33 27.45 -35.48
C LYS A 234 -7.44 28.01 -36.92
N GLN A 235 -7.13 27.23 -37.91
CA GLN A 235 -7.15 27.64 -39.32
C GLN A 235 -7.79 26.56 -40.19
N LEU A 236 -8.46 27.02 -41.27
CA LEU A 236 -8.97 26.17 -42.34
C LEU A 236 -8.14 26.40 -43.58
N GLN A 237 -7.81 25.33 -44.31
CA GLN A 237 -7.13 25.36 -45.58
C GLN A 237 -8.15 25.16 -46.70
N PHE A 238 -8.14 26.07 -47.66
CA PHE A 238 -8.94 25.99 -48.87
C PHE A 238 -7.98 25.74 -50.05
N ILE A 239 -8.14 24.62 -50.72
CA ILE A 239 -7.27 24.15 -51.78
C ILE A 239 -8.00 24.26 -53.09
N ASN A 240 -7.43 25.00 -54.06
CA ASN A 240 -7.88 25.02 -55.43
C ASN A 240 -6.97 24.10 -56.28
N HIS A 241 -7.46 22.94 -56.60
CA HIS A 241 -6.69 21.95 -57.38
C HIS A 241 -6.46 22.34 -58.81
N LEU A 242 -7.30 23.27 -59.38
CA LEU A 242 -7.13 23.75 -60.72
C LEU A 242 -6.00 24.80 -60.84
N GLN A 243 -5.81 25.59 -59.78
CA GLN A 243 -4.82 26.67 -59.75
C GLN A 243 -3.61 26.33 -58.88
N LEU A 244 -3.59 25.17 -58.23
CA LEU A 244 -2.56 24.72 -57.29
C LEU A 244 -2.31 25.70 -56.12
N GLU A 245 -3.35 26.47 -55.76
CA GLU A 245 -3.31 27.43 -54.66
C GLU A 245 -3.91 26.88 -53.38
N THR A 246 -3.26 27.17 -52.25
CA THR A 246 -3.76 26.86 -50.93
C THR A 246 -3.85 28.11 -50.09
N ASN A 247 -5.05 28.46 -49.68
CA ASN A 247 -5.32 29.63 -48.87
C ASN A 247 -5.73 29.17 -47.43
N SER A 248 -5.09 29.76 -46.42
CA SER A 248 -5.43 29.49 -45.01
C SER A 248 -6.22 30.63 -44.39
N LEU A 249 -7.39 30.34 -43.81
CA LEU A 249 -8.22 31.30 -43.15
C LEU A 249 -8.35 30.95 -41.65
N PRO A 250 -8.23 31.94 -40.74
CA PRO A 250 -8.37 31.70 -39.32
C PRO A 250 -9.84 31.43 -38.95
N ILE A 251 -10.02 30.55 -38.01
CA ILE A 251 -11.31 30.35 -37.31
C ILE A 251 -11.41 31.41 -36.21
N GLY A 252 -12.43 32.24 -36.25
CA GLY A 252 -12.69 33.27 -35.25
C GLY A 252 -12.99 32.67 -33.87
N THR A 253 -12.92 33.48 -32.84
CA THR A 253 -13.21 33.09 -31.46
C THR A 253 -14.64 32.61 -31.25
N ASN A 254 -15.56 33.02 -32.14
CA ASN A 254 -16.96 32.59 -32.19
C ASN A 254 -17.18 31.29 -33.00
N GLY A 255 -16.11 30.62 -33.45
CA GLY A 255 -16.17 29.37 -34.22
C GLY A 255 -16.58 29.52 -35.67
N THR A 256 -16.56 30.76 -36.23
CA THR A 256 -16.89 31.04 -37.62
C THR A 256 -15.65 31.36 -38.44
N VAL A 257 -15.74 31.26 -39.77
CA VAL A 257 -14.73 31.68 -40.72
C VAL A 257 -15.32 32.74 -41.64
N LEU A 258 -14.55 33.80 -41.87
CA LEU A 258 -14.90 34.86 -42.83
C LEU A 258 -14.33 34.53 -44.21
N VAL A 259 -15.21 34.39 -45.19
CA VAL A 259 -14.85 34.06 -46.56
C VAL A 259 -15.32 35.16 -47.53
N GLY A 260 -14.49 35.48 -48.49
CA GLY A 260 -14.81 36.50 -49.53
C GLY A 260 -15.83 36.02 -50.58
N LEU A 261 -16.66 36.95 -51.07
CA LEU A 261 -17.71 36.68 -52.04
C LEU A 261 -17.33 37.05 -53.49
N GLY A 262 -16.06 37.32 -53.82
CA GLY A 262 -15.59 37.65 -55.15
C GLY A 262 -16.06 36.65 -56.21
N LYS A 263 -16.50 37.18 -57.40
CA LYS A 263 -17.11 36.38 -58.48
C LYS A 263 -16.12 35.72 -59.43
N SER A 264 -14.85 36.10 -59.45
CA SER A 264 -13.80 35.48 -60.23
C SER A 264 -12.64 35.12 -59.32
N GLU A 265 -11.91 34.13 -59.66
CA GLU A 265 -10.58 33.64 -59.28
C GLU A 265 -9.78 34.38 -58.19
N ASP A 266 -10.29 35.53 -57.73
CA ASP A 266 -9.73 36.31 -56.66
C ASP A 266 -9.88 35.52 -55.33
N SER A 267 -8.79 35.38 -54.69
CA SER A 267 -8.60 34.72 -53.40
C SER A 267 -9.81 34.87 -52.46
N ILE A 268 -10.28 33.75 -51.91
CA ILE A 268 -11.27 33.71 -50.82
C ILE A 268 -10.87 34.54 -49.60
N THR A 269 -9.63 34.99 -49.56
CA THR A 269 -9.08 35.89 -48.54
C THR A 269 -9.41 37.35 -48.82
N ASN A 270 -9.88 37.73 -50.05
CA ASN A 270 -10.20 39.10 -50.39
C ASN A 270 -11.61 39.50 -49.91
N LEU A 271 -11.67 40.13 -48.76
CA LEU A 271 -12.92 40.55 -48.07
C LEU A 271 -13.49 41.87 -48.62
N SER A 272 -12.80 42.56 -49.55
CA SER A 272 -13.20 43.88 -50.08
C SER A 272 -14.39 43.81 -51.02
N LYS A 273 -14.62 42.71 -51.70
CA LYS A 273 -15.74 42.46 -52.63
C LYS A 273 -17.01 41.87 -51.99
N GLY A 274 -17.09 41.89 -50.69
CA GLY A 274 -18.15 41.27 -49.89
C GLY A 274 -17.62 40.10 -49.07
N ARG A 275 -18.23 39.88 -47.97
CA ARG A 275 -17.87 38.83 -47.00
C ARG A 275 -19.10 38.05 -46.51
N ILE A 276 -18.89 36.78 -46.27
CA ILE A 276 -19.88 35.95 -45.59
C ILE A 276 -19.20 35.28 -44.40
N GLU A 277 -19.90 35.23 -43.30
CA GLU A 277 -19.49 34.52 -42.11
C GLU A 277 -20.17 33.16 -42.11
N LEU A 278 -19.37 32.10 -42.07
CA LEU A 278 -19.88 30.72 -42.04
C LEU A 278 -19.40 30.02 -40.81
N PRO A 279 -20.21 29.17 -40.20
CA PRO A 279 -19.72 28.27 -39.18
C PRO A 279 -18.58 27.43 -39.73
N ALA A 280 -17.42 27.44 -39.10
CA ALA A 280 -16.27 26.67 -39.54
C ALA A 280 -16.50 25.18 -39.28
N LEU A 281 -16.90 24.86 -38.08
CA LEU A 281 -17.10 23.51 -37.59
C LEU A 281 -18.53 23.32 -37.06
N ALA A 282 -19.02 22.13 -37.20
CA ALA A 282 -20.22 21.63 -36.53
C ALA A 282 -19.79 20.50 -35.55
N THR A 283 -20.19 20.61 -34.31
CA THR A 283 -19.99 19.55 -33.36
C THR A 283 -21.18 18.59 -33.44
N ASN A 284 -20.94 17.40 -33.94
CA ASN A 284 -21.93 16.35 -34.03
C ASN A 284 -21.62 15.29 -32.98
N ARG A 285 -22.57 15.05 -32.10
CA ARG A 285 -22.48 13.93 -31.15
C ARG A 285 -22.75 12.62 -31.87
N VAL A 286 -21.74 11.77 -31.91
CA VAL A 286 -21.81 10.43 -32.52
C VAL A 286 -21.84 9.40 -31.40
N TRP A 287 -22.96 8.71 -31.28
CA TRP A 287 -23.16 7.69 -30.26
C TRP A 287 -22.44 6.40 -30.60
N ASN A 288 -22.04 5.61 -29.58
CA ASN A 288 -21.46 4.30 -29.78
C ASN A 288 -22.37 3.42 -30.65
N MET A 289 -21.79 2.66 -31.57
CA MET A 289 -22.53 1.81 -32.50
C MET A 289 -23.47 0.82 -31.79
N GLY A 290 -23.02 0.18 -30.72
CA GLY A 290 -23.87 -0.74 -29.93
C GLY A 290 -25.03 -0.02 -29.24
N ILE A 291 -24.83 1.23 -28.77
CA ILE A 291 -25.91 2.05 -28.21
C ILE A 291 -26.94 2.40 -29.27
N LEU A 292 -26.51 2.74 -30.50
CA LEU A 292 -27.44 3.04 -31.60
C LEU A 292 -28.26 1.81 -31.98
N MET A 293 -27.66 0.64 -32.03
CA MET A 293 -28.38 -0.63 -32.27
C MET A 293 -29.47 -0.83 -31.21
N ALA A 294 -29.11 -0.76 -29.94
CA ALA A 294 -30.07 -0.92 -28.85
C ALA A 294 -31.14 0.18 -28.83
N ALA A 295 -30.77 1.43 -29.14
CA ALA A 295 -31.71 2.55 -29.21
C ALA A 295 -32.80 2.34 -30.24
N SER A 296 -32.47 1.77 -31.40
CA SER A 296 -33.45 1.38 -32.43
C SER A 296 -34.46 0.36 -31.89
N ARG A 297 -34.03 -0.58 -31.03
CA ARG A 297 -34.91 -1.63 -30.46
C ARG A 297 -35.80 -1.09 -29.33
N LEU A 298 -35.20 -0.28 -28.46
CA LEU A 298 -35.84 0.22 -27.24
C LEU A 298 -36.60 1.54 -27.44
N GLY A 299 -36.55 2.13 -28.62
CA GLY A 299 -37.17 3.42 -28.90
C GLY A 299 -36.54 4.58 -28.10
N LEU A 300 -35.19 4.56 -27.96
CA LEU A 300 -34.48 5.60 -27.19
C LEU A 300 -34.31 6.87 -28.02
N ASN A 301 -34.62 8.02 -27.45
CA ASN A 301 -34.39 9.32 -28.05
C ASN A 301 -33.03 9.86 -27.61
N LEU A 302 -31.97 9.49 -28.35
CA LEU A 302 -30.57 9.89 -28.06
C LEU A 302 -30.34 11.39 -28.21
N ALA A 303 -31.12 12.08 -29.04
CA ALA A 303 -31.01 13.54 -29.22
C ALA A 303 -31.47 14.33 -27.98
N SER A 304 -32.34 13.73 -27.17
CA SER A 304 -32.84 14.31 -25.91
C SER A 304 -32.13 13.77 -24.69
N ALA A 305 -31.01 13.06 -24.85
CA ALA A 305 -30.25 12.49 -23.74
C ALA A 305 -29.68 13.59 -22.84
N ARG A 306 -29.74 13.37 -21.51
CA ARG A 306 -29.26 14.31 -20.49
C ARG A 306 -28.03 13.70 -19.79
N LEU A 307 -26.96 14.48 -19.73
CA LEU A 307 -25.76 14.13 -18.97
C LEU A 307 -25.98 14.50 -17.51
N VAL A 308 -25.87 13.50 -16.64
CA VAL A 308 -25.95 13.66 -15.18
C VAL A 308 -24.68 13.05 -14.59
N PRO A 309 -24.11 13.59 -13.52
CA PRO A 309 -22.92 12.99 -12.91
C PRO A 309 -23.12 11.49 -12.63
N GLY A 310 -22.27 10.64 -13.22
CA GLY A 310 -22.32 9.18 -13.06
C GLY A 310 -23.25 8.42 -14.01
N PHE A 311 -24.13 9.08 -14.77
CA PHE A 311 -24.98 8.41 -15.76
C PHE A 311 -25.50 9.33 -16.85
N ILE A 312 -25.89 8.74 -17.98
CA ILE A 312 -26.61 9.42 -19.05
C ILE A 312 -28.08 8.96 -19.00
N GLU A 313 -28.98 9.88 -18.85
CA GLU A 313 -30.42 9.59 -18.86
C GLU A 313 -30.98 9.78 -20.29
N VAL A 314 -31.45 8.69 -20.88
CA VAL A 314 -31.98 8.65 -22.25
C VAL A 314 -33.46 8.40 -22.20
N PRO A 315 -34.30 9.34 -22.65
CA PRO A 315 -35.75 9.15 -22.74
C PRO A 315 -36.10 8.00 -23.72
N SER A 316 -37.10 7.22 -23.35
CA SER A 316 -37.64 6.16 -24.24
C SER A 316 -39.07 6.54 -24.63
N THR A 317 -39.44 6.27 -25.89
CA THR A 317 -40.81 6.40 -26.39
C THR A 317 -41.71 5.28 -25.87
N ASN A 318 -41.15 4.17 -25.42
CA ASN A 318 -41.82 2.92 -25.09
C ASN A 318 -41.91 2.67 -23.58
N GLY A 319 -41.46 3.61 -22.72
CA GLY A 319 -41.49 3.38 -21.28
C GLY A 319 -40.63 4.35 -20.47
N LEU A 320 -40.11 3.87 -19.37
CA LEU A 320 -39.25 4.66 -18.49
C LEU A 320 -37.91 5.01 -19.15
N PRO A 321 -37.28 6.16 -18.80
CA PRO A 321 -35.99 6.52 -19.33
C PRO A 321 -34.92 5.48 -18.92
N VAL A 322 -33.99 5.20 -19.83
CA VAL A 322 -32.85 4.29 -19.57
C VAL A 322 -31.70 5.13 -19.00
N ARG A 323 -31.10 4.63 -17.91
CA ARG A 323 -29.93 5.24 -17.29
C ARG A 323 -28.68 4.44 -17.63
N LEU A 324 -27.78 5.03 -18.41
CA LEU A 324 -26.50 4.43 -18.79
C LEU A 324 -25.43 4.86 -17.77
N PRO A 325 -24.92 3.97 -16.92
CA PRO A 325 -23.86 4.33 -15.99
C PRO A 325 -22.56 4.61 -16.76
N VAL A 326 -22.00 5.81 -16.55
CA VAL A 326 -20.76 6.23 -17.22
C VAL A 326 -19.77 6.80 -16.21
N ASP A 327 -18.51 6.70 -16.54
CA ASP A 327 -17.44 7.35 -15.79
C ASP A 327 -17.38 8.88 -16.09
N ARG A 328 -16.44 9.58 -15.46
CA ARG A 328 -16.26 11.03 -15.65
C ARG A 328 -15.90 11.44 -17.09
N SER A 329 -15.40 10.51 -17.88
CA SER A 329 -15.05 10.69 -19.29
C SER A 329 -16.15 10.19 -20.23
N ASN A 330 -17.34 9.90 -19.70
CA ASN A 330 -18.48 9.34 -20.41
C ASN A 330 -18.23 7.95 -21.02
N ASN A 331 -17.32 7.15 -20.46
CA ASN A 331 -17.15 5.77 -20.86
C ASN A 331 -18.12 4.87 -20.13
N LEU A 332 -18.72 3.94 -20.85
CA LEU A 332 -19.57 2.87 -20.37
C LEU A 332 -18.72 1.61 -20.12
N LEU A 333 -18.85 0.98 -18.97
CA LEU A 333 -18.32 -0.35 -18.72
C LEU A 333 -19.16 -1.38 -19.47
N ILE A 334 -18.48 -2.23 -20.27
CA ILE A 334 -19.15 -3.24 -21.06
C ILE A 334 -19.49 -4.45 -20.16
N ALA A 335 -20.77 -4.81 -20.09
CA ALA A 335 -21.19 -6.05 -19.45
C ALA A 335 -20.97 -7.23 -20.43
N TRP A 336 -19.73 -7.71 -20.46
CA TRP A 336 -19.32 -8.80 -21.32
C TRP A 336 -20.09 -10.08 -21.01
N SER A 337 -20.87 -10.55 -21.96
CA SER A 337 -21.74 -11.74 -21.82
C SER A 337 -21.67 -12.68 -23.00
N LEU A 338 -21.16 -12.24 -24.16
CA LEU A 338 -21.12 -13.00 -25.37
C LEU A 338 -19.79 -12.84 -26.12
N SER A 339 -19.37 -13.84 -26.86
CA SER A 339 -18.39 -13.75 -27.94
C SER A 339 -19.09 -13.58 -29.29
N ALA A 340 -18.34 -13.12 -30.31
CA ALA A 340 -18.91 -12.90 -31.65
C ALA A 340 -19.57 -14.14 -32.28
N THR A 341 -19.17 -15.33 -31.85
CA THR A 341 -19.69 -16.60 -32.37
C THR A 341 -20.96 -17.09 -31.66
N GLU A 342 -21.39 -16.44 -30.59
CA GLU A 342 -22.57 -16.87 -29.81
C GLU A 342 -23.88 -16.18 -30.23
N VAL A 343 -23.82 -15.24 -31.15
CA VAL A 343 -24.97 -14.70 -31.84
C VAL A 343 -25.23 -15.52 -33.14
N PRO A 344 -26.43 -15.48 -33.71
CA PRO A 344 -26.67 -16.04 -35.05
C PRO A 344 -25.72 -15.39 -36.08
N VAL A 345 -24.82 -16.19 -36.64
CA VAL A 345 -23.84 -15.77 -37.64
C VAL A 345 -24.24 -16.24 -39.02
N ARG A 346 -24.07 -15.37 -40.02
CA ARG A 346 -24.14 -15.68 -41.43
C ARG A 346 -22.94 -15.11 -42.15
N ASN A 347 -22.49 -15.79 -43.20
CA ASN A 347 -21.42 -15.30 -44.00
C ASN A 347 -21.91 -14.21 -44.95
N PHE A 348 -21.08 -13.22 -45.19
CA PHE A 348 -21.43 -12.08 -46.01
C PHE A 348 -21.76 -12.48 -47.47
N GLU A 349 -21.03 -13.43 -48.06
CA GLU A 349 -21.28 -13.94 -49.40
C GLU A 349 -22.65 -14.65 -49.52
N ASP A 350 -23.15 -15.28 -48.46
CA ASP A 350 -24.48 -15.91 -48.47
C ASP A 350 -25.58 -14.84 -48.52
N VAL A 351 -25.40 -13.72 -47.86
CA VAL A 351 -26.32 -12.56 -47.94
C VAL A 351 -26.33 -11.98 -49.36
N LEU A 352 -25.16 -11.93 -50.01
CA LEU A 352 -25.04 -11.47 -51.38
C LEU A 352 -25.68 -12.44 -52.38
N ALA A 353 -25.57 -13.75 -52.18
CA ALA A 353 -26.21 -14.73 -52.97
C ALA A 353 -27.77 -14.65 -52.87
N ASN A 354 -28.28 -14.35 -51.64
CA ASN A 354 -29.72 -14.11 -51.43
C ASN A 354 -30.20 -12.86 -52.19
N ASP A 355 -29.41 -11.79 -52.25
CA ASP A 355 -29.72 -10.58 -53.05
C ASP A 355 -29.87 -10.98 -54.54
N LEU A 356 -28.94 -11.76 -55.09
CA LEU A 356 -28.95 -12.19 -56.49
C LEU A 356 -30.20 -13.05 -56.82
N VAL A 357 -30.53 -14.02 -55.97
CA VAL A 357 -31.73 -14.85 -56.13
C VAL A 357 -33.01 -14.03 -56.11
N ARG A 358 -33.15 -13.08 -55.22
CA ARG A 358 -34.30 -12.16 -55.15
C ARG A 358 -34.42 -11.28 -56.38
N GLN A 359 -33.30 -10.75 -56.92
CA GLN A 359 -33.31 -9.95 -58.12
C GLN A 359 -33.65 -10.72 -59.40
N SER A 360 -33.42 -12.05 -59.43
CA SER A 360 -33.75 -12.91 -60.56
C SER A 360 -35.24 -13.36 -60.62
N ASN A 361 -36.12 -12.79 -59.76
CA ASN A 361 -37.53 -13.19 -59.58
C ASN A 361 -37.76 -14.69 -59.29
N GLN A 362 -36.74 -15.45 -58.92
CA GLN A 362 -36.88 -16.79 -58.42
C GLN A 362 -37.41 -16.68 -56.95
N VAL A 363 -38.69 -16.99 -56.76
CA VAL A 363 -39.34 -16.99 -55.47
C VAL A 363 -38.51 -17.84 -54.52
N SER A 364 -37.82 -17.22 -53.62
CA SER A 364 -37.15 -17.93 -52.54
C SER A 364 -38.10 -18.10 -51.38
N ASP A 365 -38.48 -19.32 -51.04
CA ASP A 365 -39.10 -19.73 -49.77
C ASP A 365 -38.09 -19.55 -48.60
N LEU A 366 -37.21 -18.54 -48.69
CA LEU A 366 -36.28 -18.22 -47.62
C LEU A 366 -37.07 -17.61 -46.49
N PRO A 367 -37.10 -18.23 -45.30
CA PRO A 367 -37.82 -17.69 -44.18
C PRO A 367 -37.30 -16.30 -43.83
N ASP A 368 -38.18 -15.41 -43.30
CA ASP A 368 -37.90 -14.08 -42.78
C ASP A 368 -36.92 -14.14 -41.56
N ARG A 369 -35.71 -14.62 -41.78
CA ARG A 369 -34.73 -14.89 -40.73
C ARG A 369 -34.22 -13.59 -40.06
N TRP A 370 -34.26 -12.46 -40.77
CA TRP A 370 -33.77 -11.17 -40.33
C TRP A 370 -34.86 -10.24 -39.82
N LYS A 371 -36.11 -10.67 -39.83
CA LYS A 371 -37.23 -9.88 -39.42
C LYS A 371 -37.04 -9.33 -38.01
N ASP A 372 -37.11 -8.03 -37.87
CA ASP A 372 -36.91 -7.25 -36.63
C ASP A 372 -35.53 -7.42 -35.95
N LYS A 373 -34.53 -8.03 -36.62
CA LYS A 373 -33.20 -8.20 -36.08
C LYS A 373 -32.38 -6.91 -36.17
N LEU A 374 -31.41 -6.78 -35.26
CA LEU A 374 -30.31 -5.83 -35.28
C LEU A 374 -29.09 -6.56 -35.80
N VAL A 375 -28.69 -6.22 -37.01
CA VAL A 375 -27.59 -6.92 -37.69
C VAL A 375 -26.36 -6.09 -37.67
N LEU A 376 -25.25 -6.65 -37.22
CA LEU A 376 -23.93 -6.09 -37.35
C LEU A 376 -23.18 -6.76 -38.48
N VAL A 377 -22.66 -5.98 -39.42
CA VAL A 377 -21.78 -6.45 -40.51
C VAL A 377 -20.36 -6.08 -40.12
N GLY A 378 -19.49 -7.10 -39.98
CA GLY A 378 -18.12 -6.85 -39.54
C GLY A 378 -17.18 -7.99 -39.86
N SER A 379 -15.88 -7.73 -39.74
CA SER A 379 -14.83 -8.70 -40.03
C SER A 379 -14.61 -9.67 -38.86
N THR A 380 -14.56 -10.96 -39.18
CA THR A 380 -14.03 -11.99 -38.30
C THR A 380 -12.92 -12.78 -39.02
N ALA A 381 -12.31 -12.18 -40.04
CA ALA A 381 -11.18 -12.74 -40.76
C ALA A 381 -9.91 -12.75 -39.87
N THR A 382 -9.02 -13.70 -40.20
CA THR A 382 -7.74 -13.86 -39.50
C THR A 382 -6.53 -13.37 -40.30
N GLY A 383 -6.72 -12.97 -41.56
CA GLY A 383 -5.66 -12.46 -42.44
C GLY A 383 -5.22 -11.05 -42.09
N ASP A 384 -3.94 -10.75 -42.28
CA ASP A 384 -3.22 -9.59 -41.74
C ASP A 384 -3.85 -8.19 -41.96
N ASN A 385 -4.59 -7.98 -43.03
CA ASN A 385 -5.17 -6.66 -43.35
C ASN A 385 -6.65 -6.49 -42.96
N LEU A 386 -7.32 -7.55 -42.52
CA LEU A 386 -8.73 -7.53 -42.16
C LEU A 386 -8.98 -8.04 -40.74
N THR A 387 -7.89 -8.36 -40.03
CA THR A 387 -7.96 -8.85 -38.65
C THR A 387 -8.26 -7.70 -37.72
N ASP A 388 -9.46 -7.67 -37.16
CA ASP A 388 -9.82 -6.77 -36.06
C ASP A 388 -9.98 -7.59 -34.77
N ARG A 389 -8.82 -7.89 -34.14
CA ARG A 389 -8.74 -8.65 -32.90
C ARG A 389 -8.06 -7.85 -31.78
N GLY A 390 -8.49 -8.10 -30.57
CA GLY A 390 -7.91 -7.49 -29.37
C GLY A 390 -8.23 -8.27 -28.12
N ALA A 391 -7.59 -7.88 -27.02
CA ALA A 391 -7.86 -8.47 -25.73
C ALA A 391 -9.17 -7.93 -25.13
N THR A 392 -10.01 -8.84 -24.67
CA THR A 392 -11.26 -8.59 -23.95
C THR A 392 -11.23 -9.35 -22.62
N PRO A 393 -12.11 -9.06 -21.66
CA PRO A 393 -12.23 -9.85 -20.44
C PRO A 393 -12.57 -11.33 -20.66
N LEU A 394 -13.08 -11.70 -21.83
CA LEU A 394 -13.45 -13.07 -22.16
C LEU A 394 -12.34 -13.84 -22.88
N ASP A 395 -11.57 -13.17 -23.73
CA ASP A 395 -10.49 -13.78 -24.52
C ASP A 395 -9.38 -12.74 -24.81
N LYS A 396 -8.12 -13.21 -24.84
CA LYS A 396 -6.96 -12.37 -25.20
C LYS A 396 -6.89 -12.02 -26.70
N ARG A 397 -7.62 -12.73 -27.53
CA ARG A 397 -7.68 -12.57 -29.00
C ARG A 397 -9.10 -12.66 -29.53
N ASP A 398 -10.02 -11.96 -28.91
CA ASP A 398 -11.41 -11.89 -29.32
C ASP A 398 -11.58 -11.01 -30.56
N TYR A 399 -12.66 -11.23 -31.32
CA TYR A 399 -13.06 -10.35 -32.41
C TYR A 399 -13.68 -9.08 -31.86
N LEU A 400 -13.17 -7.91 -32.23
CA LEU A 400 -13.59 -6.64 -31.64
C LEU A 400 -15.00 -6.20 -32.06
N VAL A 401 -15.54 -6.80 -33.10
CA VAL A 401 -16.98 -6.71 -33.44
C VAL A 401 -17.86 -7.13 -32.26
N ALA A 402 -17.38 -8.02 -31.38
CA ALA A 402 -18.09 -8.42 -30.14
C ALA A 402 -18.29 -7.24 -29.16
N VAL A 403 -17.47 -6.21 -29.21
CA VAL A 403 -17.62 -5.00 -28.35
C VAL A 403 -19.01 -4.40 -28.52
N TYR A 404 -19.41 -4.13 -29.78
CA TYR A 404 -20.68 -3.46 -30.08
C TYR A 404 -21.87 -4.37 -29.81
N LEU A 405 -21.74 -5.68 -30.05
CA LEU A 405 -22.75 -6.67 -29.71
C LEU A 405 -22.98 -6.76 -28.18
N ASN A 406 -21.90 -6.75 -27.40
CA ASN A 406 -22.02 -6.73 -25.92
C ASN A 406 -22.63 -5.45 -25.41
N VAL A 407 -22.26 -4.29 -25.96
CA VAL A 407 -22.88 -3.00 -25.62
C VAL A 407 -24.38 -3.03 -25.94
N ALA A 408 -24.76 -3.47 -27.14
CA ALA A 408 -26.17 -3.58 -27.53
C ALA A 408 -26.93 -4.57 -26.63
N ASN A 409 -26.35 -5.74 -26.35
CA ASN A 409 -26.95 -6.75 -25.49
C ASN A 409 -27.16 -6.22 -24.05
N SER A 410 -26.17 -5.50 -23.51
CA SER A 410 -26.27 -4.89 -22.17
C SER A 410 -27.45 -3.95 -22.05
N LEU A 411 -27.66 -3.09 -23.05
CA LEU A 411 -28.76 -2.13 -23.08
C LEU A 411 -30.11 -2.84 -23.24
N ILE A 412 -30.20 -3.78 -24.18
CA ILE A 412 -31.45 -4.52 -24.47
C ILE A 412 -31.91 -5.28 -23.22
N GLN A 413 -30.96 -5.89 -22.51
CA GLN A 413 -31.26 -6.65 -21.29
C GLN A 413 -31.28 -5.77 -20.02
N ASN A 414 -31.05 -4.47 -20.15
CA ASN A 414 -30.95 -3.53 -19.05
C ASN A 414 -29.95 -3.99 -17.95
N ARG A 415 -28.79 -4.52 -18.36
CA ARG A 415 -27.73 -5.01 -17.48
C ARG A 415 -26.48 -4.18 -17.66
N PHE A 416 -26.13 -3.45 -16.62
CA PHE A 416 -24.98 -2.56 -16.61
C PHE A 416 -24.07 -2.86 -15.44
N ILE A 417 -22.77 -2.84 -15.67
CA ILE A 417 -21.81 -2.89 -14.58
C ILE A 417 -21.79 -1.51 -13.92
N THR A 418 -22.11 -1.50 -12.65
CA THR A 418 -22.03 -0.30 -11.80
C THR A 418 -20.84 -0.42 -10.86
N ARG A 419 -20.20 0.70 -10.55
CA ARG A 419 -19.06 0.76 -9.67
C ARG A 419 -19.30 1.83 -8.59
N LEU A 420 -18.71 1.62 -7.41
CA LEU A 420 -18.77 2.61 -6.34
C LEU A 420 -18.04 3.90 -6.75
N GLU A 421 -18.50 5.01 -6.20
CA GLU A 421 -17.78 6.28 -6.27
C GLU A 421 -16.39 6.16 -5.60
N VAL A 422 -15.39 6.87 -6.13
CA VAL A 422 -14.00 6.78 -5.65
C VAL A 422 -13.89 6.99 -4.13
N TRP A 423 -14.66 7.95 -3.59
CA TRP A 423 -14.67 8.20 -2.15
C TRP A 423 -15.29 7.05 -1.34
N GLN A 424 -16.30 6.35 -1.88
CA GLN A 424 -16.92 5.18 -1.23
C GLN A 424 -15.96 4.00 -1.18
N GLU A 425 -15.20 3.77 -2.26
CA GLU A 425 -14.14 2.78 -2.28
C GLU A 425 -13.05 3.09 -1.24
N GLY A 426 -12.67 4.38 -1.10
CA GLY A 426 -11.73 4.85 -0.08
C GLY A 426 -12.25 4.62 1.35
N VAL A 427 -13.52 4.94 1.61
CA VAL A 427 -14.15 4.68 2.91
C VAL A 427 -14.16 3.18 3.22
N LEU A 428 -14.49 2.33 2.24
CA LEU A 428 -14.50 0.89 2.39
C LEU A 428 -13.11 0.36 2.78
N ALA A 429 -12.06 0.76 2.07
CA ALA A 429 -10.69 0.39 2.41
C ALA A 429 -10.27 0.89 3.81
N GLY A 430 -10.68 2.11 4.18
CA GLY A 430 -10.45 2.67 5.51
C GLY A 430 -11.15 1.88 6.62
N LEU A 431 -12.40 1.44 6.39
CA LEU A 431 -13.14 0.60 7.33
C LEU A 431 -12.47 -0.77 7.54
N PHE A 432 -11.99 -1.41 6.45
CA PHE A 432 -11.23 -2.65 6.57
C PHE A 432 -9.91 -2.47 7.32
N ALA A 433 -9.21 -1.37 7.09
CA ALA A 433 -7.99 -1.06 7.81
C ALA A 433 -8.25 -0.80 9.31
N LEU A 434 -9.32 -0.08 9.64
CA LEU A 434 -9.75 0.13 11.02
C LEU A 434 -10.12 -1.19 11.70
N LEU A 435 -10.91 -2.02 11.02
CA LEU A 435 -11.29 -3.35 11.52
C LEU A 435 -10.05 -4.19 11.82
N ALA A 436 -9.15 -4.31 10.84
CA ALA A 436 -7.90 -5.05 10.98
C ALA A 436 -7.05 -4.53 12.15
N GLY A 437 -6.92 -3.20 12.26
CA GLY A 437 -6.17 -2.57 13.33
C GLY A 437 -6.76 -2.84 14.71
N VAL A 438 -8.07 -2.64 14.89
CA VAL A 438 -8.78 -2.87 16.17
C VAL A 438 -8.72 -4.35 16.57
N VAL A 439 -9.00 -5.25 15.63
CA VAL A 439 -8.95 -6.70 15.88
C VAL A 439 -7.54 -7.14 16.28
N THR A 440 -6.51 -6.68 15.54
CA THR A 440 -5.11 -7.02 15.82
C THR A 440 -4.64 -6.47 17.17
N TRP A 441 -5.13 -5.29 17.56
CA TRP A 441 -4.75 -4.68 18.84
C TRP A 441 -5.42 -5.33 20.04
N LYS A 442 -6.72 -5.66 19.92
CA LYS A 442 -7.54 -6.09 21.05
C LYS A 442 -7.45 -7.60 21.33
N PHE A 443 -7.31 -8.44 20.30
CA PHE A 443 -7.36 -9.89 20.44
C PHE A 443 -5.97 -10.53 20.47
N ARG A 444 -5.91 -11.80 20.92
CA ARG A 444 -4.70 -12.63 20.82
C ARG A 444 -4.32 -12.81 19.35
N THR A 445 -3.04 -12.91 19.06
CA THR A 445 -2.51 -12.93 17.67
C THR A 445 -3.18 -14.00 16.80
N SER A 446 -3.37 -15.23 17.31
CA SER A 446 -4.04 -16.30 16.56
C SER A 446 -5.50 -15.95 16.22
N VAL A 447 -6.25 -15.46 17.21
CA VAL A 447 -7.65 -15.03 17.01
C VAL A 447 -7.72 -13.89 16.01
N ALA A 448 -6.83 -12.91 16.12
CA ALA A 448 -6.78 -11.77 15.20
C ALA A 448 -6.54 -12.23 13.74
N VAL A 449 -5.57 -13.12 13.52
CA VAL A 449 -5.28 -13.67 12.17
C VAL A 449 -6.52 -14.37 11.59
N PHE A 450 -7.14 -15.29 12.35
CA PHE A 450 -8.33 -16.00 11.83
C PHE A 450 -9.52 -15.08 11.59
N THR A 451 -9.72 -14.06 12.45
CA THR A 451 -10.80 -13.08 12.25
C THR A 451 -10.56 -12.22 11.01
N VAL A 452 -9.33 -11.75 10.78
CA VAL A 452 -8.96 -10.95 9.62
C VAL A 452 -9.11 -11.77 8.33
N LEU A 453 -8.59 -12.99 8.29
CA LEU A 453 -8.74 -13.88 7.14
C LEU A 453 -10.20 -14.26 6.89
N GLY A 454 -10.97 -14.55 7.93
CA GLY A 454 -12.40 -14.84 7.82
C GLY A 454 -13.20 -13.65 7.28
N ALA A 455 -12.95 -12.44 7.78
CA ALA A 455 -13.59 -11.22 7.26
C ALA A 455 -13.21 -10.97 5.79
N GLY A 456 -11.96 -11.19 5.41
CA GLY A 456 -11.49 -11.10 4.03
C GLY A 456 -12.19 -12.11 3.11
N ALA A 457 -12.32 -13.35 3.54
CA ALA A 457 -13.00 -14.40 2.78
C ALA A 457 -14.49 -14.09 2.59
N VAL A 458 -15.18 -13.65 3.65
CA VAL A 458 -16.59 -13.24 3.57
C VAL A 458 -16.77 -12.07 2.58
N TYR A 459 -15.93 -11.06 2.67
CA TYR A 459 -15.99 -9.93 1.73
C TYR A 459 -15.70 -10.36 0.28
N PHE A 460 -14.67 -11.20 0.07
CA PHE A 460 -14.33 -11.73 -1.25
C PHE A 460 -15.52 -12.43 -1.88
N VAL A 461 -16.14 -13.38 -1.15
CA VAL A 461 -17.32 -14.11 -1.62
C VAL A 461 -18.48 -13.16 -1.90
N ALA A 462 -18.76 -12.22 -0.98
CA ALA A 462 -19.82 -11.25 -1.17
C ALA A 462 -19.60 -10.38 -2.42
N ALA A 463 -18.36 -9.89 -2.65
CA ALA A 463 -18.01 -9.09 -3.82
C ALA A 463 -18.18 -9.87 -5.13
N VAL A 464 -17.86 -11.16 -5.14
CA VAL A 464 -18.07 -12.04 -6.30
C VAL A 464 -19.56 -12.29 -6.55
N LEU A 465 -20.32 -12.63 -5.52
CA LEU A 465 -21.77 -12.87 -5.65
C LEU A 465 -22.52 -11.61 -6.09
N LEU A 466 -22.22 -10.46 -5.50
CA LEU A 466 -22.85 -9.18 -5.90
C LEU A 466 -22.48 -8.81 -7.35
N PHE A 467 -21.29 -9.13 -7.81
CA PHE A 467 -20.92 -8.93 -9.21
C PHE A 467 -21.74 -9.84 -10.14
N ILE A 468 -21.92 -11.11 -9.81
CA ILE A 468 -22.69 -12.06 -10.62
C ILE A 468 -24.17 -11.67 -10.66
N GLU A 469 -24.76 -11.41 -9.50
CA GLU A 469 -26.22 -11.21 -9.39
C GLU A 469 -26.66 -9.80 -9.82
N SER A 470 -25.95 -8.77 -9.37
CA SER A 470 -26.36 -7.37 -9.54
C SER A 470 -25.43 -6.54 -10.42
N GLN A 471 -24.38 -7.13 -11.00
CA GLN A 471 -23.37 -6.42 -11.78
C GLN A 471 -22.69 -5.26 -11.01
N LEU A 472 -22.63 -5.38 -9.68
CA LEU A 472 -21.96 -4.38 -8.85
C LEU A 472 -20.48 -4.73 -8.72
N TRP A 473 -19.62 -3.89 -9.29
CA TRP A 473 -18.18 -4.03 -9.16
C TRP A 473 -17.70 -3.43 -7.83
N LEU A 474 -17.56 -4.27 -6.81
CA LEU A 474 -16.86 -3.93 -5.58
C LEU A 474 -15.36 -4.17 -5.75
N PRO A 475 -14.49 -3.23 -5.34
CA PRO A 475 -13.04 -3.43 -5.38
C PRO A 475 -12.63 -4.50 -4.37
N ILE A 476 -11.74 -5.41 -4.77
CA ILE A 476 -11.26 -6.51 -3.93
C ILE A 476 -9.80 -6.27 -3.51
N ALA A 477 -8.94 -5.95 -4.47
CA ALA A 477 -7.50 -5.90 -4.26
C ALA A 477 -7.08 -4.86 -3.22
N HIS A 478 -7.57 -3.63 -3.31
CA HIS A 478 -7.22 -2.55 -2.37
C HIS A 478 -7.83 -2.74 -0.98
N PRO A 479 -9.15 -3.01 -0.81
CA PRO A 479 -9.70 -3.23 0.52
C PRO A 479 -9.08 -4.42 1.24
N LEU A 480 -8.83 -5.54 0.54
CA LEU A 480 -8.22 -6.71 1.15
C LEU A 480 -6.69 -6.58 1.27
N GLY A 481 -6.00 -6.11 0.23
CA GLY A 481 -4.54 -6.00 0.22
C GLY A 481 -4.06 -4.89 1.16
N ALA A 482 -4.39 -3.64 0.84
CA ALA A 482 -3.96 -2.48 1.62
C ALA A 482 -4.80 -2.28 2.88
N GLY A 483 -6.12 -2.37 2.77
CA GLY A 483 -7.04 -2.16 3.89
C GLY A 483 -6.89 -3.22 4.96
N LEU A 484 -7.02 -4.47 4.63
CA LEU A 484 -7.10 -5.56 5.60
C LEU A 484 -5.71 -6.16 5.92
N LEU A 485 -5.01 -6.72 4.91
CA LEU A 485 -3.80 -7.51 5.14
C LEU A 485 -2.59 -6.64 5.51
N LEU A 486 -2.32 -5.58 4.77
CA LEU A 486 -1.20 -4.69 5.06
C LEU A 486 -1.40 -4.00 6.41
N SER A 487 -2.61 -3.52 6.71
CA SER A 487 -2.94 -2.89 7.99
C SER A 487 -2.80 -3.86 9.16
N HIS A 488 -3.23 -5.14 8.99
CA HIS A 488 -2.99 -6.18 9.96
C HIS A 488 -1.51 -6.40 10.21
N GLY A 489 -0.72 -6.58 9.14
CA GLY A 489 0.73 -6.81 9.23
C GLY A 489 1.48 -5.66 9.91
N VAL A 490 1.21 -4.42 9.52
CA VAL A 490 1.82 -3.22 10.13
C VAL A 490 1.45 -3.10 11.61
N THR A 491 0.17 -3.28 11.94
CA THR A 491 -0.29 -3.20 13.34
C THR A 491 0.29 -4.32 14.20
N LEU A 492 0.39 -5.54 13.66
CA LEU A 492 0.99 -6.69 14.33
C LEU A 492 2.49 -6.48 14.58
N ALA A 493 3.23 -6.05 13.58
CA ALA A 493 4.66 -5.75 13.69
C ALA A 493 4.91 -4.67 14.75
N TYR A 494 4.12 -3.59 14.72
CA TYR A 494 4.22 -2.53 15.71
C TYR A 494 3.93 -3.03 17.13
N ARG A 495 2.84 -3.79 17.32
CA ARG A 495 2.47 -4.38 18.60
C ARG A 495 3.58 -5.27 19.16
N THR A 496 4.17 -6.12 18.31
CA THR A 496 5.27 -7.00 18.71
C THR A 496 6.49 -6.21 19.18
N VAL A 497 6.88 -5.18 18.43
CA VAL A 497 8.00 -4.29 18.80
C VAL A 497 7.70 -3.54 20.10
N PHE A 498 6.47 -3.05 20.26
CA PHE A 498 6.05 -2.33 21.47
C PHE A 498 6.06 -3.24 22.70
N GLU A 499 5.46 -4.43 22.61
CA GLU A 499 5.45 -5.41 23.70
C GLU A 499 6.88 -5.86 24.08
N GLN A 500 7.77 -6.04 23.10
CA GLN A 500 9.17 -6.38 23.36
C GLN A 500 9.90 -5.25 24.09
N LYS A 501 9.73 -4.01 23.67
CA LYS A 501 10.35 -2.84 24.35
C LYS A 501 9.87 -2.68 25.79
N GLU A 502 8.57 -2.87 26.02
CA GLU A 502 8.01 -2.78 27.37
C GLU A 502 8.55 -3.89 28.27
N ARG A 503 8.60 -5.13 27.78
CA ARG A 503 9.24 -6.25 28.50
C ARG A 503 10.71 -5.97 28.80
N GLN A 504 11.46 -5.41 27.85
CA GLN A 504 12.86 -5.04 28.06
C GLN A 504 12.99 -3.92 29.10
N ARG A 505 12.12 -2.91 29.06
CA ARG A 505 12.09 -1.81 30.04
C ARG A 505 11.83 -2.34 31.44
N VAL A 506 10.79 -3.15 31.61
CA VAL A 506 10.47 -3.78 32.89
C VAL A 506 11.65 -4.61 33.38
N ARG A 507 12.22 -5.47 32.50
CA ARG A 507 13.39 -6.29 32.83
C ARG A 507 14.61 -5.44 33.22
N SER A 508 14.87 -4.31 32.53
CA SER A 508 16.00 -3.44 32.85
C SER A 508 15.85 -2.71 34.17
N VAL A 509 14.63 -2.36 34.59
CA VAL A 509 14.34 -1.76 35.89
C VAL A 509 14.53 -2.80 37.00
N PHE A 510 13.98 -4.00 36.83
CA PHE A 510 14.17 -5.07 37.81
C PHE A 510 15.62 -5.50 37.95
N ALA A 511 16.40 -5.52 36.85
CA ALA A 511 17.83 -5.88 36.89
C ALA A 511 18.72 -4.86 37.64
N LYS A 512 18.22 -3.65 37.88
CA LYS A 512 18.90 -2.62 38.71
C LYS A 512 18.61 -2.81 40.20
N ILE A 513 17.48 -3.42 40.56
CA ILE A 513 17.03 -3.60 41.95
C ILE A 513 17.40 -4.98 42.49
N VAL A 514 17.42 -5.98 41.64
CA VAL A 514 17.65 -7.40 42.04
C VAL A 514 18.79 -7.96 41.18
N SER A 515 19.63 -8.82 41.80
CA SER A 515 20.72 -9.53 41.08
C SER A 515 20.19 -10.30 39.86
N PRO A 516 20.89 -10.27 38.70
CA PRO A 516 20.47 -10.97 37.48
C PRO A 516 20.16 -12.46 37.69
N ASN A 517 20.92 -13.13 38.53
CA ASN A 517 20.74 -14.55 38.85
C ASN A 517 19.40 -14.79 39.58
N VAL A 518 18.99 -13.89 40.47
CA VAL A 518 17.71 -13.93 41.17
C VAL A 518 16.55 -13.63 40.21
N VAL A 519 16.71 -12.66 39.31
CA VAL A 519 15.70 -12.33 38.28
C VAL A 519 15.44 -13.54 37.36
N GLN A 520 16.51 -14.26 36.95
CA GLN A 520 16.34 -15.47 36.14
C GLN A 520 15.57 -16.57 36.84
N GLU A 521 15.83 -16.77 38.14
CA GLU A 521 15.13 -17.79 38.93
C GLU A 521 13.68 -17.41 39.17
N LEU A 522 13.38 -16.14 39.48
CA LEU A 522 12.03 -15.61 39.60
C LEU A 522 11.21 -15.73 38.33
N LEU A 523 11.83 -15.55 37.16
CA LEU A 523 11.18 -15.69 35.86
C LEU A 523 10.88 -17.13 35.44
N LYS A 524 11.58 -18.11 36.04
CA LYS A 524 11.34 -19.56 35.84
C LYS A 524 10.26 -20.11 36.75
N ALA A 525 10.01 -19.47 37.88
CA ALA A 525 9.03 -19.94 38.85
C ALA A 525 7.59 -19.57 38.39
N GLU A 526 6.72 -20.56 38.19
CA GLU A 526 5.30 -20.37 37.87
C GLU A 526 4.51 -19.68 39.00
N ARG A 527 4.99 -19.77 40.24
CA ARG A 527 4.45 -19.08 41.41
C ARG A 527 5.57 -18.63 42.33
N LEU A 528 5.52 -17.39 42.78
CA LEU A 528 6.36 -16.85 43.84
C LEU A 528 5.87 -17.41 45.19
N GLY A 529 6.38 -18.57 45.59
CA GLY A 529 6.12 -19.08 46.92
C GLY A 529 7.10 -18.48 47.91
N LEU A 530 6.60 -17.92 49.04
CA LEU A 530 7.42 -17.59 50.20
C LEU A 530 7.90 -18.91 50.81
N GLY A 531 9.13 -19.33 50.44
CA GLY A 531 9.72 -20.56 50.94
C GLY A 531 11.23 -20.44 51.05
N GLY A 532 11.81 -20.99 52.09
CA GLY A 532 13.27 -21.03 52.28
C GLY A 532 13.82 -22.44 52.09
N ALA A 533 14.98 -22.54 51.42
CA ALA A 533 15.73 -23.78 51.28
C ALA A 533 17.01 -23.74 52.11
N ARG A 534 17.34 -24.85 52.78
CA ARG A 534 18.67 -24.98 53.43
C ARG A 534 19.71 -25.20 52.33
N ARG A 535 20.66 -24.30 52.24
CA ARG A 535 21.76 -24.34 51.28
C ARG A 535 23.10 -24.14 51.97
N ARG A 536 24.13 -24.81 51.47
CA ARG A 536 25.50 -24.48 51.86
C ARG A 536 25.94 -23.27 51.02
N VAL A 537 26.24 -22.16 51.69
CA VAL A 537 26.55 -20.86 51.11
C VAL A 537 27.77 -20.22 51.72
N THR A 538 28.43 -19.36 50.99
CA THR A 538 29.46 -18.47 51.52
C THR A 538 28.89 -17.08 51.59
N VAL A 539 28.90 -16.51 52.76
CA VAL A 539 28.35 -15.17 53.06
C VAL A 539 29.50 -14.18 53.21
N PHE A 540 29.30 -13.04 52.65
CA PHE A 540 30.27 -11.94 52.57
C PHE A 540 29.66 -10.66 53.10
N PHE A 541 30.35 -10.01 54.03
CA PHE A 541 30.09 -8.69 54.48
C PHE A 541 31.32 -7.81 54.25
N ALA A 542 31.16 -6.65 53.69
CA ALA A 542 32.25 -5.69 53.51
C ALA A 542 31.75 -4.27 53.83
N ASP A 543 32.43 -3.65 54.78
CA ASP A 543 32.10 -2.33 55.32
C ASP A 543 33.19 -1.31 54.98
N VAL A 544 32.76 -0.12 54.63
CA VAL A 544 33.67 0.96 54.19
C VAL A 544 34.11 1.73 55.43
N ARG A 545 35.33 1.42 55.91
CA ARG A 545 35.94 2.02 57.12
C ARG A 545 36.36 3.45 56.86
N GLY A 546 36.01 4.34 57.76
CA GLY A 546 36.26 5.75 57.70
C GLY A 546 35.11 6.59 57.10
N PHE A 547 34.00 5.93 56.80
CA PHE A 547 32.80 6.62 56.29
C PHE A 547 32.19 7.56 57.36
N THR A 548 31.96 7.11 58.55
CA THR A 548 31.40 7.92 59.63
C THR A 548 32.31 9.15 59.94
N GLU A 549 33.63 8.93 60.03
CA GLU A 549 34.59 10.03 60.21
C GLU A 549 34.60 11.03 59.05
N MET A 550 34.35 10.56 57.81
CA MET A 550 34.23 11.40 56.63
C MET A 550 32.95 12.23 56.69
N THR A 551 31.82 11.60 57.02
CA THR A 551 30.52 12.25 57.17
C THR A 551 30.59 13.40 58.18
N ASP A 552 31.14 13.12 59.38
CA ASP A 552 31.28 14.12 60.43
C ASP A 552 32.19 15.28 59.99
N ARG A 553 33.31 14.99 59.29
CA ARG A 553 34.20 16.02 58.77
C ARG A 553 33.55 16.89 57.71
N VAL A 554 32.83 16.30 56.76
CA VAL A 554 32.13 17.00 55.69
C VAL A 554 31.05 17.90 56.29
N GLN A 555 30.30 17.39 57.26
CA GLN A 555 29.26 18.14 57.96
C GLN A 555 29.87 19.36 58.72
N ALA A 556 30.91 19.12 59.49
CA ALA A 556 31.58 20.20 60.26
C ALA A 556 32.19 21.26 59.32
N ALA A 557 32.81 20.84 58.22
CA ALA A 557 33.34 21.77 57.23
C ALA A 557 32.26 22.60 56.55
N ALA A 558 31.10 21.97 56.25
CA ALA A 558 29.96 22.65 55.64
C ALA A 558 29.35 23.68 56.62
N GLU A 559 29.20 23.36 57.88
CA GLU A 559 28.70 24.29 58.92
C GLU A 559 29.65 25.46 59.10
N GLU A 560 30.97 25.25 59.13
CA GLU A 560 31.97 26.28 59.23
C GLU A 560 31.95 27.19 58.01
N HIS A 561 31.83 26.64 56.80
CA HIS A 561 31.75 27.42 55.56
C HIS A 561 30.53 28.35 55.55
N VAL A 562 29.35 27.81 55.90
CA VAL A 562 28.10 28.60 56.01
C VAL A 562 28.25 29.74 57.01
N ARG A 563 28.84 29.46 58.18
CA ARG A 563 29.09 30.43 59.20
C ARG A 563 30.03 31.52 58.73
N THR A 564 31.14 31.18 58.11
CA THR A 564 32.19 32.11 57.70
C THR A 564 31.72 33.01 56.55
N HIS A 565 30.93 32.53 55.63
CA HIS A 565 30.43 33.27 54.48
C HIS A 565 29.07 33.91 54.72
N GLN A 566 28.44 33.67 55.88
CA GLN A 566 27.14 34.23 56.28
C GLN A 566 26.06 33.99 55.22
N LEU A 567 25.99 32.74 54.67
CA LEU A 567 25.06 32.39 53.60
C LEU A 567 23.60 32.53 54.02
N ALA A 568 22.76 33.07 53.13
CA ALA A 568 21.33 33.20 53.38
C ALA A 568 20.64 31.84 53.37
N ASN A 569 19.44 31.69 53.99
CA ASN A 569 18.75 30.40 54.16
C ASN A 569 18.68 29.55 52.91
N ALA A 570 18.33 30.12 51.74
CA ALA A 570 18.24 29.39 50.47
C ALA A 570 19.62 28.97 49.92
N GLU A 571 20.64 29.79 50.09
CA GLU A 571 22.02 29.47 49.68
C GLU A 571 22.65 28.45 50.61
N GLN A 572 22.33 28.53 51.93
CA GLN A 572 22.73 27.54 52.89
C GLN A 572 22.18 26.15 52.58
N GLU A 573 20.85 26.03 52.29
CA GLU A 573 20.23 24.76 51.91
C GLU A 573 20.85 24.18 50.64
N ALA A 574 21.03 25.00 49.60
CA ALA A 574 21.65 24.58 48.36
C ALA A 574 23.09 24.08 48.55
N TYR A 575 23.87 24.71 49.48
CA TYR A 575 25.22 24.29 49.78
C TYR A 575 25.24 22.94 50.53
N PHE A 576 24.37 22.76 51.53
CA PHE A 576 24.24 21.48 52.22
C PHE A 576 23.78 20.36 51.31
N ASP A 577 22.82 20.61 50.40
CA ASP A 577 22.38 19.63 49.39
C ASP A 577 23.53 19.24 48.46
N ALA A 578 24.33 20.18 47.99
CA ALA A 578 25.50 19.89 47.15
C ALA A 578 26.55 19.04 47.89
N GLN A 579 26.82 19.31 49.18
CA GLN A 579 27.72 18.51 49.99
C GLN A 579 27.18 17.10 50.25
N ALA A 580 25.89 16.98 50.48
CA ALA A 580 25.23 15.68 50.65
C ALA A 580 25.27 14.84 49.35
N GLU A 581 25.07 15.47 48.18
CA GLU A 581 25.19 14.80 46.87
C GLU A 581 26.64 14.32 46.61
N GLU A 582 27.65 15.13 46.91
CA GLU A 582 29.06 14.75 46.77
C GLU A 582 29.44 13.59 47.70
N LEU A 583 28.98 13.64 48.97
CA LEU A 583 29.17 12.58 49.95
C LEU A 583 28.55 11.26 49.46
N LEU A 584 27.26 11.31 49.06
CA LEU A 584 26.54 10.13 48.54
C LEU A 584 27.20 9.61 47.26
N GLY A 585 27.63 10.49 46.35
CA GLY A 585 28.37 10.15 45.15
C GLY A 585 29.68 9.40 45.44
N THR A 586 30.42 9.85 46.49
CA THR A 586 31.62 9.19 46.95
C THR A 586 31.35 7.79 47.45
N VAL A 587 30.40 7.62 48.36
CA VAL A 587 30.03 6.27 48.87
C VAL A 587 29.58 5.33 47.75
N ASN A 588 28.74 5.84 46.86
CA ASN A 588 28.23 5.05 45.73
C ASN A 588 29.37 4.54 44.80
N GLN A 589 30.45 5.32 44.64
CA GLN A 589 31.62 4.87 43.87
C GLN A 589 32.30 3.65 44.50
N TYR A 590 32.51 3.63 45.83
CA TYR A 590 33.08 2.49 46.55
C TYR A 590 32.15 1.30 46.56
N LEU A 591 30.86 1.50 46.84
CA LEU A 591 29.84 0.44 46.84
C LEU A 591 29.68 -0.18 45.46
N ALA A 592 29.72 0.64 44.39
CA ALA A 592 29.65 0.14 43.00
C ALA A 592 30.89 -0.71 42.67
N ALA A 593 32.09 -0.26 43.02
CA ALA A 593 33.31 -1.01 42.77
C ALA A 593 33.30 -2.39 43.46
N ILE A 594 32.77 -2.48 44.69
CA ILE A 594 32.57 -3.75 45.41
C ILE A 594 31.51 -4.63 44.77
N ALA A 595 30.37 -4.03 44.43
CA ALA A 595 29.25 -4.76 43.81
C ALA A 595 29.61 -5.33 42.41
N ASP A 596 30.41 -4.61 41.63
CA ASP A 596 30.87 -5.05 40.32
C ASP A 596 31.77 -6.28 40.43
N VAL A 597 32.67 -6.29 41.41
CA VAL A 597 33.52 -7.45 41.68
C VAL A 597 32.70 -8.67 42.15
N ILE A 598 31.74 -8.46 43.03
CA ILE A 598 30.83 -9.51 43.50
C ILE A 598 30.10 -10.15 42.30
N LYS A 599 29.52 -9.31 41.41
CA LYS A 599 28.84 -9.79 40.20
C LYS A 599 29.79 -10.53 39.24
N ALA A 600 31.01 -10.00 39.03
CA ALA A 600 32.02 -10.62 38.17
C ALA A 600 32.44 -12.02 38.65
N ARG A 601 32.41 -12.27 39.97
CA ARG A 601 32.67 -13.55 40.58
C ARG A 601 31.42 -14.42 40.81
N GLY A 602 30.30 -14.09 40.17
CA GLY A 602 29.06 -14.87 40.24
C GLY A 602 28.32 -14.79 41.57
N GLY A 603 28.65 -13.82 42.41
CA GLY A 603 27.98 -13.60 43.69
C GLY A 603 26.58 -12.99 43.55
N THR A 604 25.72 -13.33 44.50
CA THR A 604 24.38 -12.72 44.67
C THR A 604 24.52 -11.53 45.62
N LEU A 605 24.39 -10.31 45.11
CA LEU A 605 24.28 -9.12 45.96
C LEU A 605 22.91 -9.15 46.67
N ASP A 606 22.92 -9.18 47.98
CA ASP A 606 21.68 -9.19 48.78
C ASP A 606 21.19 -7.76 49.00
N LYS A 607 21.95 -6.95 49.73
CA LYS A 607 21.54 -5.57 50.06
C LYS A 607 22.76 -4.70 50.46
N TYR A 608 22.49 -3.43 50.49
CA TYR A 608 23.36 -2.46 51.19
C TYR A 608 22.79 -2.18 52.55
N ILE A 609 23.61 -2.17 53.59
CA ILE A 609 23.27 -1.86 54.95
C ILE A 609 24.08 -0.63 55.38
N GLY A 610 23.61 0.59 55.02
CA GLY A 610 24.40 1.79 55.08
C GLY A 610 25.56 1.71 54.09
N ASP A 611 26.78 1.82 54.59
CA ASP A 611 28.03 1.70 53.86
C ASP A 611 28.57 0.25 53.80
N CYS A 612 27.83 -0.71 54.30
CA CYS A 612 28.18 -2.14 54.27
C CYS A 612 27.48 -2.85 53.12
N VAL A 613 28.21 -3.69 52.37
CA VAL A 613 27.71 -4.57 51.32
C VAL A 613 27.54 -5.99 51.81
N MET A 614 26.35 -6.56 51.68
CA MET A 614 26.07 -7.96 51.97
C MET A 614 25.89 -8.73 50.67
N ALA A 615 26.61 -9.84 50.51
CA ALA A 615 26.50 -10.72 49.35
C ALA A 615 26.71 -12.19 49.76
N PHE A 616 26.32 -13.11 48.90
CA PHE A 616 26.54 -14.53 49.11
C PHE A 616 26.72 -15.34 47.80
N TRP A 617 27.34 -16.51 47.88
CA TRP A 617 27.53 -17.47 46.80
C TRP A 617 26.89 -18.83 47.19
N GLY A 618 26.51 -19.65 46.19
CA GLY A 618 25.88 -20.95 46.38
C GLY A 618 24.36 -20.93 46.30
N ALA A 619 23.77 -19.76 46.10
CA ALA A 619 22.34 -19.58 45.80
C ALA A 619 22.10 -18.27 45.02
N PRO A 620 21.03 -18.17 44.18
CA PRO A 620 20.06 -19.22 43.88
C PRO A 620 20.69 -20.36 43.08
N THR A 621 21.74 -20.10 42.34
CA THR A 621 22.50 -21.09 41.56
C THR A 621 23.53 -21.76 42.46
N THR A 622 23.56 -23.08 42.52
CA THR A 622 24.57 -23.83 43.27
C THR A 622 25.91 -23.77 42.56
N SER A 623 26.96 -23.47 43.31
CA SER A 623 28.37 -23.51 42.82
C SER A 623 29.20 -24.33 43.76
N PRO A 624 29.96 -25.32 43.27
CA PRO A 624 30.89 -26.07 44.14
C PRO A 624 32.09 -25.22 44.59
N ARG A 625 32.32 -24.07 43.94
CA ARG A 625 33.43 -23.15 44.23
C ARG A 625 32.98 -21.91 45.02
N HIS A 626 31.78 -21.92 45.61
CA HIS A 626 31.21 -20.74 46.29
C HIS A 626 32.16 -20.10 47.34
N ALA A 627 32.95 -20.89 48.07
CA ALA A 627 33.88 -20.38 49.06
C ALA A 627 35.11 -19.75 48.39
N VAL A 628 35.63 -20.37 47.37
CA VAL A 628 36.74 -19.85 46.61
C VAL A 628 36.40 -18.51 45.90
N ASP A 629 35.24 -18.49 45.21
CA ASP A 629 34.74 -17.33 44.51
C ASP A 629 34.46 -16.16 45.47
N GLY A 630 33.92 -16.45 46.65
CA GLY A 630 33.70 -15.45 47.68
C GLY A 630 34.96 -14.81 48.23
N VAL A 631 36.01 -15.61 48.45
CA VAL A 631 37.31 -15.12 48.94
C VAL A 631 38.04 -14.35 47.85
N LEU A 632 38.02 -14.85 46.60
CA LEU A 632 38.61 -14.14 45.44
C LEU A 632 37.91 -12.80 45.21
N ALA A 633 36.58 -12.76 45.39
CA ALA A 633 35.82 -11.50 45.32
C ALA A 633 36.27 -10.52 46.41
N ALA A 634 36.56 -10.98 47.62
CA ALA A 634 37.10 -10.12 48.68
C ALA A 634 38.49 -9.54 48.32
N ILE A 635 39.34 -10.37 47.81
CA ILE A 635 40.67 -9.93 47.33
C ILE A 635 40.53 -8.87 46.22
N ASP A 636 39.72 -9.17 45.24
CA ASP A 636 39.48 -8.24 44.13
C ASP A 636 38.80 -6.94 44.59
N ALA A 637 37.91 -6.99 45.58
CA ALA A 637 37.27 -5.81 46.18
C ALA A 637 38.29 -4.92 46.93
N GLN A 638 39.20 -5.54 47.72
CA GLN A 638 40.27 -4.77 48.36
C GLN A 638 41.18 -4.07 47.33
N ARG A 639 41.52 -4.79 46.24
CA ARG A 639 42.31 -4.20 45.13
C ARG A 639 41.56 -3.12 44.39
N ALA A 640 40.25 -3.26 44.22
CA ALA A 640 39.41 -2.22 43.59
C ALA A 640 39.31 -0.95 44.43
N VAL A 641 39.13 -1.10 45.74
CA VAL A 641 39.17 0.01 46.69
C VAL A 641 40.54 0.68 46.73
N GLN A 642 41.62 -0.11 46.70
CA GLN A 642 42.98 0.43 46.65
C GLN A 642 43.20 1.28 45.38
N ARG A 643 42.78 0.78 44.18
CA ARG A 643 42.87 1.57 42.94
C ARG A 643 42.10 2.91 43.04
N LEU A 644 40.90 2.90 43.63
CA LEU A 644 40.14 4.13 43.86
C LEU A 644 40.91 5.08 44.75
N ASN A 645 41.55 4.60 45.82
CA ASN A 645 42.37 5.39 46.72
C ASN A 645 43.60 5.93 46.02
N ASP A 646 44.28 5.17 45.20
CA ASP A 646 45.47 5.61 44.44
C ASP A 646 45.12 6.76 43.50
N ASN A 647 43.99 6.66 42.79
CA ASN A 647 43.48 7.78 41.96
C ASN A 647 43.13 8.99 42.77
N ARG A 648 42.48 8.83 43.96
CA ARG A 648 42.14 9.94 44.87
C ARG A 648 43.36 10.58 45.47
N ALA A 649 44.39 9.81 45.81
CA ALA A 649 45.67 10.33 46.33
C ALA A 649 46.37 11.19 45.28
N GLN A 650 46.38 10.74 44.01
CA GLN A 650 46.92 11.55 42.91
C GLN A 650 46.15 12.87 42.73
N GLU A 651 44.83 12.83 42.78
CA GLU A 651 44.00 14.02 42.70
C GLU A 651 44.20 14.93 43.92
N ASN A 652 44.37 14.38 45.12
CA ASN A 652 44.69 15.16 46.32
C ASN A 652 46.01 15.89 46.18
N ALA A 653 47.05 15.27 45.69
CA ALA A 653 48.34 15.92 45.45
C ALA A 653 48.21 17.07 44.46
N ARG A 654 47.37 16.94 43.44
CA ARG A 654 47.06 18.02 42.51
C ARG A 654 46.32 19.16 43.18
N ARG A 655 45.28 18.86 43.98
CA ARG A 655 44.47 19.85 44.73
C ARG A 655 45.33 20.58 45.76
N GLU A 656 46.22 19.93 46.42
CA GLU A 656 47.18 20.56 47.37
C GLU A 656 48.05 21.59 46.66
N ALA A 657 48.61 21.23 45.49
CA ALA A 657 49.40 22.15 44.70
C ALA A 657 48.60 23.37 44.21
N GLU A 658 47.33 23.14 43.80
CA GLU A 658 46.41 24.19 43.40
C GLU A 658 46.00 25.06 44.60
N ASN A 659 45.74 24.49 45.76
CA ASN A 659 45.35 25.19 46.98
C ASN A 659 46.39 26.21 47.43
N VAL A 660 47.70 25.94 47.24
CA VAL A 660 48.73 26.91 47.48
C VAL A 660 48.52 28.20 46.66
N GLN A 661 48.16 28.04 45.39
CA GLN A 661 47.91 29.16 44.49
C GLN A 661 46.55 29.85 44.80
N ARG A 662 45.51 29.10 45.13
CA ARG A 662 44.19 29.64 45.48
C ARG A 662 44.25 30.48 46.77
N LEU A 663 44.89 29.98 47.81
CA LEU A 663 45.08 30.68 49.04
C LEU A 663 45.86 31.97 48.85
N ALA A 664 46.89 31.99 47.99
CA ALA A 664 47.63 33.18 47.63
C ALA A 664 46.77 34.23 46.90
N ARG A 665 45.68 33.86 46.27
CA ARG A 665 44.70 34.74 45.61
C ARG A 665 43.52 35.09 46.50
N GLY A 666 43.50 34.65 47.77
CA GLY A 666 42.40 34.86 48.70
C GLY A 666 41.14 33.97 48.38
N GLU A 667 41.30 32.90 47.57
CA GLU A 667 40.22 31.99 47.27
C GLU A 667 40.18 30.85 48.30
N SER A 668 39.00 30.22 48.48
CA SER A 668 38.86 29.05 49.35
C SER A 668 39.62 27.86 48.83
N ALA A 669 40.23 27.08 49.70
CA ALA A 669 40.90 25.83 49.36
C ALA A 669 39.90 24.78 48.87
N LEU A 670 40.29 23.99 47.85
CA LEU A 670 39.55 22.81 47.42
C LEU A 670 39.63 21.73 48.49
N PRO A 671 38.52 21.06 48.82
CA PRO A 671 38.52 20.00 49.82
C PRO A 671 39.36 18.78 49.37
N VAL A 672 40.07 18.19 50.31
CA VAL A 672 40.84 16.97 50.10
C VAL A 672 39.90 15.76 50.10
N LEU A 673 40.01 14.90 49.09
CA LEU A 673 39.21 13.70 48.96
C LEU A 673 39.57 12.67 50.02
N SER A 674 38.57 12.14 50.71
CA SER A 674 38.80 11.12 51.75
C SER A 674 39.21 9.78 51.12
N LEU A 675 40.21 9.12 51.72
CA LEU A 675 40.64 7.77 51.40
C LEU A 675 39.96 6.80 52.36
N LEU A 676 39.18 5.88 51.81
CA LEU A 676 38.41 4.92 52.57
C LEU A 676 39.05 3.53 52.53
N ALA A 677 38.86 2.73 53.56
CA ALA A 677 39.38 1.39 53.65
C ALA A 677 38.24 0.38 53.72
N LEU A 678 38.49 -0.86 53.30
CA LEU A 678 37.48 -1.90 53.31
C LEU A 678 37.78 -2.92 54.42
N GLY A 679 36.82 -3.17 55.34
CA GLY A 679 36.84 -4.29 56.26
C GLY A 679 35.96 -5.41 55.77
N THR A 680 36.46 -6.66 55.69
CA THR A 680 35.73 -7.78 55.09
C THR A 680 35.66 -8.98 55.98
N GLY A 681 34.47 -9.53 56.16
CA GLY A 681 34.21 -10.79 56.93
C GLY A 681 33.50 -11.83 56.01
N ILE A 682 34.02 -13.03 55.99
CA ILE A 682 33.49 -14.14 55.18
C ILE A 682 33.31 -15.37 56.02
N ASN A 683 32.15 -16.03 55.89
CA ASN A 683 31.96 -17.33 56.50
C ASN A 683 31.16 -18.27 55.59
N THR A 684 31.51 -19.53 55.63
CA THR A 684 30.84 -20.60 54.86
C THR A 684 30.15 -21.60 55.76
N GLY A 685 28.92 -21.86 55.45
CA GLY A 685 28.13 -22.87 56.17
C GLY A 685 26.72 -23.02 55.64
N THR A 686 25.92 -23.83 56.36
CA THR A 686 24.53 -24.06 55.98
C THR A 686 23.62 -22.96 56.50
N ALA A 687 22.98 -22.23 55.62
CA ALA A 687 22.02 -21.18 55.93
C ALA A 687 20.68 -21.39 55.20
N THR A 688 19.66 -20.69 55.61
CA THR A 688 18.36 -20.67 54.94
C THR A 688 18.37 -19.57 53.90
N VAL A 689 18.06 -19.89 52.65
CA VAL A 689 18.01 -18.98 51.54
C VAL A 689 16.63 -18.99 50.90
N GLY A 690 16.06 -17.85 50.62
CA GLY A 690 14.72 -17.79 50.00
C GLY A 690 14.16 -16.37 49.97
N LEU A 691 12.90 -16.29 49.53
CA LEU A 691 12.14 -15.05 49.52
C LEU A 691 11.62 -14.75 50.94
N MET A 692 12.00 -13.64 51.49
CA MET A 692 11.59 -13.19 52.83
C MET A 692 10.88 -11.82 52.69
N GLY A 693 9.71 -11.72 53.28
CA GLY A 693 8.86 -10.52 53.27
C GLY A 693 7.40 -10.85 53.42
N SER A 694 6.51 -9.98 53.00
CA SER A 694 5.07 -10.17 53.03
C SER A 694 4.56 -10.21 51.57
N ASP A 695 3.64 -11.13 51.28
CA ASP A 695 3.01 -11.24 49.95
C ASP A 695 2.36 -9.94 49.46
N ALA A 696 1.98 -9.06 50.42
CA ALA A 696 1.34 -7.77 50.11
C ALA A 696 2.33 -6.61 49.98
N HIS A 697 3.63 -6.80 50.29
CA HIS A 697 4.63 -5.74 50.36
C HIS A 697 5.96 -6.16 49.72
N ILE A 698 7.06 -5.58 50.19
CA ILE A 698 8.39 -5.83 49.69
C ILE A 698 8.86 -7.25 50.05
N VAL A 699 9.30 -7.99 49.04
CA VAL A 699 9.88 -9.32 49.19
C VAL A 699 11.35 -9.25 48.72
N ASN A 700 12.26 -9.71 49.55
CA ASN A 700 13.69 -9.77 49.24
C ASN A 700 14.15 -11.22 49.15
N TYR A 701 14.95 -11.55 48.13
CA TYR A 701 15.65 -12.83 48.11
C TYR A 701 16.92 -12.70 48.95
N THR A 702 16.96 -13.36 50.08
CA THR A 702 18.00 -13.16 51.10
C THR A 702 18.43 -14.46 51.74
N VAL A 703 19.50 -14.40 52.51
CA VAL A 703 20.05 -15.49 53.30
C VAL A 703 20.00 -15.14 54.79
N PHE A 704 19.62 -16.07 55.64
CA PHE A 704 19.62 -15.89 57.09
C PHE A 704 20.02 -17.16 57.84
N GLY A 705 20.53 -16.99 59.05
CA GLY A 705 20.96 -18.06 59.94
C GLY A 705 22.22 -17.73 60.71
N ARG A 706 22.66 -18.68 61.56
CA ARG A 706 23.80 -18.54 62.41
C ARG A 706 25.09 -18.16 61.63
N GLU A 707 25.31 -18.79 60.49
CA GLU A 707 26.50 -18.60 59.65
C GLU A 707 26.55 -17.19 59.02
N VAL A 708 25.39 -16.61 58.72
CA VAL A 708 25.27 -15.22 58.23
C VAL A 708 25.69 -14.24 59.34
N ASN A 709 25.18 -14.47 60.57
CA ASN A 709 25.56 -13.66 61.73
C ASN A 709 27.06 -13.74 62.02
N LEU A 710 27.63 -14.93 61.85
CA LEU A 710 29.09 -15.09 62.01
C LEU A 710 29.89 -14.25 60.99
N ALA A 711 29.55 -14.32 59.71
CA ALA A 711 30.19 -13.52 58.68
C ALA A 711 30.16 -12.01 59.01
N SER A 712 28.98 -11.48 59.45
CA SER A 712 28.85 -10.09 59.92
C SER A 712 29.74 -9.76 61.10
N ARG A 713 29.88 -10.70 62.05
CA ARG A 713 30.76 -10.47 63.23
C ARG A 713 32.26 -10.51 62.85
N LEU A 714 32.62 -11.34 61.87
CA LEU A 714 33.99 -11.38 61.34
C LEU A 714 34.35 -10.05 60.61
N GLU A 715 33.38 -9.50 59.89
CA GLU A 715 33.52 -8.16 59.31
C GLU A 715 33.80 -7.10 60.42
N GLY A 716 32.98 -7.07 61.49
CA GLY A 716 33.18 -6.13 62.59
C GLY A 716 34.54 -6.18 63.30
N VAL A 717 35.22 -7.33 63.28
CA VAL A 717 36.57 -7.52 63.84
C VAL A 717 37.69 -7.43 62.82
N SER A 718 37.36 -7.26 61.52
CA SER A 718 38.38 -7.25 60.46
C SER A 718 39.32 -6.07 60.50
N GLY A 719 38.82 -4.90 60.91
CA GLY A 719 39.61 -3.68 60.88
C GLY A 719 39.72 -3.07 59.47
N ARG A 720 40.75 -2.22 59.28
CA ARG A 720 40.97 -1.52 58.01
C ARG A 720 41.81 -2.37 57.03
N SER A 721 41.34 -2.48 55.76
CA SER A 721 42.04 -3.16 54.68
C SER A 721 42.37 -4.64 54.97
N ARG A 722 41.53 -5.33 55.74
CA ARG A 722 41.75 -6.74 56.09
C ARG A 722 40.57 -7.60 55.72
N ILE A 723 40.84 -8.85 55.37
CA ILE A 723 39.87 -9.88 55.03
C ILE A 723 39.96 -10.95 56.12
N ILE A 724 38.89 -11.17 56.87
CA ILE A 724 38.83 -12.21 57.93
C ILE A 724 37.83 -13.30 57.48
N ILE A 725 38.29 -14.54 57.47
CA ILE A 725 37.46 -15.69 57.15
C ILE A 725 37.29 -16.64 58.28
N GLY A 726 36.12 -17.31 58.37
CA GLY A 726 35.85 -18.34 59.36
C GLY A 726 36.43 -19.69 58.99
N GLU A 727 36.54 -20.61 59.98
CA GLU A 727 37.06 -21.96 59.81
C GLU A 727 36.32 -22.75 58.69
N GLY A 728 34.99 -22.56 58.54
CA GLY A 728 34.20 -23.22 57.51
C GLY A 728 34.65 -22.84 56.10
N THR A 729 35.00 -21.54 55.88
CA THR A 729 35.54 -21.04 54.61
C THR A 729 36.95 -21.61 54.39
N PHE A 730 37.84 -21.52 55.38
CA PHE A 730 39.19 -21.99 55.29
C PHE A 730 39.31 -23.49 54.88
N ARG A 731 38.52 -24.36 55.49
CA ARG A 731 38.49 -25.78 55.14
C ARG A 731 38.05 -26.08 53.72
N GLU A 732 37.15 -25.29 53.17
CA GLU A 732 36.78 -25.44 51.73
C GLU A 732 37.89 -24.92 50.82
N LEU A 733 38.61 -23.87 51.20
CA LEU A 733 39.78 -23.43 50.45
C LEU A 733 40.90 -24.48 50.45
N GLU A 734 41.19 -25.10 51.60
CA GLU A 734 42.19 -26.17 51.66
C GLU A 734 41.93 -27.31 50.66
N THR A 735 40.64 -27.62 50.45
CA THR A 735 40.21 -28.70 49.58
C THR A 735 40.14 -28.28 48.09
N LEU A 736 39.64 -27.08 47.81
CA LEU A 736 39.22 -26.67 46.47
C LEU A 736 40.21 -25.70 45.78
N ALA A 737 41.03 -25.00 46.56
CA ALA A 737 41.98 -23.99 46.06
C ALA A 737 43.15 -23.83 47.07
N PRO A 738 44.05 -24.83 47.18
CA PRO A 738 45.16 -24.81 48.13
C PRO A 738 46.06 -23.56 47.98
N GLU A 739 46.15 -23.01 46.74
CA GLU A 739 46.88 -21.78 46.44
C GLU A 739 46.26 -20.55 47.13
N VAL A 740 44.95 -20.50 47.29
CA VAL A 740 44.24 -19.44 48.02
C VAL A 740 44.31 -19.67 49.53
N ALA A 741 44.24 -20.96 49.94
CA ALA A 741 44.41 -21.32 51.34
C ALA A 741 45.80 -20.96 51.87
N ALA A 742 46.85 -21.05 51.06
CA ALA A 742 48.23 -20.63 51.43
C ALA A 742 48.36 -19.13 51.73
N LEU A 743 47.44 -18.29 51.25
CA LEU A 743 47.37 -16.86 51.60
C LEU A 743 46.74 -16.62 52.96
N CYS A 744 46.16 -17.63 53.59
CA CYS A 744 45.41 -17.50 54.85
C CYS A 744 46.32 -17.77 56.07
N ARG A 745 46.44 -16.79 56.94
CA ARG A 745 47.23 -16.86 58.19
C ARG A 745 46.28 -17.07 59.34
N PRO A 746 46.50 -18.07 60.21
CA PRO A 746 45.66 -18.28 61.41
C PRO A 746 45.87 -17.10 62.38
N LEU A 747 44.76 -16.65 62.95
CA LEU A 747 44.76 -15.67 64.01
C LEU A 747 44.32 -16.31 65.33
N GLU A 748 44.51 -15.60 66.44
CA GLU A 748 43.93 -16.03 67.72
C GLU A 748 42.44 -16.16 67.62
N PRO A 749 41.84 -17.22 68.23
CA PRO A 749 40.39 -17.39 68.22
C PRO A 749 39.68 -16.20 68.84
N VAL A 750 38.69 -15.70 68.12
CA VAL A 750 37.94 -14.48 68.48
C VAL A 750 36.60 -14.84 69.17
N THR A 751 36.36 -14.25 70.31
CA THR A 751 35.03 -14.32 70.98
C THR A 751 34.10 -13.31 70.33
N VAL A 752 33.04 -13.76 69.68
CA VAL A 752 32.04 -12.91 69.03
C VAL A 752 30.72 -12.96 69.71
N LYS A 753 30.03 -11.86 69.81
CA LYS A 753 28.72 -11.73 70.52
C LYS A 753 27.69 -12.75 69.91
N GLY A 754 27.10 -13.61 70.82
CA GLY A 754 26.13 -14.61 70.46
C GLY A 754 26.70 -16.03 70.21
N PHE A 755 28.05 -16.18 70.30
CA PHE A 755 28.70 -17.49 70.23
C PHE A 755 29.31 -17.86 71.60
N ARG A 756 29.05 -19.08 72.05
CA ARG A 756 29.51 -19.54 73.39
C ARG A 756 31.00 -19.92 73.41
N GLN A 757 31.57 -20.24 72.29
CA GLN A 757 32.96 -20.62 72.15
C GLN A 757 33.67 -19.65 71.23
N ALA A 758 34.97 -19.43 71.46
CA ALA A 758 35.82 -18.66 70.57
C ALA A 758 35.89 -19.34 69.17
N VAL A 759 35.78 -18.56 68.15
CA VAL A 759 35.75 -19.02 66.73
C VAL A 759 37.14 -18.89 66.19
N LYS A 760 37.66 -19.98 65.54
CA LYS A 760 38.88 -19.92 64.79
C LYS A 760 38.72 -19.08 63.52
N VAL A 761 39.62 -18.14 63.31
CA VAL A 761 39.59 -17.21 62.21
C VAL A 761 40.93 -17.09 61.53
N TYR A 762 40.90 -16.75 60.26
CA TYR A 762 42.10 -16.61 59.41
C TYR A 762 42.05 -15.27 58.69
N GLU A 763 43.22 -14.63 58.56
CA GLU A 763 43.38 -13.42 57.77
C GLU A 763 43.91 -13.78 56.38
N VAL A 764 43.27 -13.31 55.31
CA VAL A 764 43.73 -13.49 53.94
C VAL A 764 44.72 -12.39 53.54
N ALA A 765 45.94 -12.78 53.23
CA ALA A 765 47.03 -11.83 52.81
C ALA A 765 46.85 -11.40 51.37
N TRP A 766 45.84 -10.59 51.11
CA TRP A 766 45.40 -10.18 49.75
C TRP A 766 46.43 -9.33 48.98
N GLN A 767 47.40 -8.70 49.67
CA GLN A 767 48.49 -7.93 49.07
C GLN A 767 49.56 -8.82 48.42
N GLN A 768 49.64 -10.06 48.83
CA GLN A 768 50.55 -11.04 48.23
C GLN A 768 49.89 -11.54 46.91
N GLY A 769 50.58 -11.43 45.79
CA GLY A 769 50.07 -11.97 44.53
C GLY A 769 49.78 -13.46 44.62
N LEU A 770 48.71 -13.94 43.99
CA LEU A 770 48.58 -15.37 43.65
C LEU A 770 49.73 -15.69 42.70
N ALA A 771 50.63 -16.57 43.12
CA ALA A 771 51.80 -16.98 42.36
C ALA A 771 51.41 -17.74 41.09
#